data_94bff57a2e7be1f8c3dc8b72d0402da7
#
_entry.id   94bff57a2e7be1f8c3dc8b72d0402da7
#
_cell.length_a   1.000
_cell.length_b   1.000
_cell.length_c   1.000
_cell.angle_alpha   90.00
_cell.angle_beta   90.00
_cell.angle_gamma   90.00
#
_symmetry.space_group_name_H-M   'P 1'
#
loop_
_entity.id
_entity.type
_entity.pdbx_description
1 polymer ?
#
loop_
_entity_poly.entity_id
_entity_poly.type
_entity_poly.pdbx_seq_one_letter_code
_entity_poly.pdbx_strand_id
1 'polypeptide(L)'
;VALALSVLAAATPVPRPAHAQSQTQSPQTPATPPRAADTPTAIPVAEVAGRADDVSAFLRSLDERLPPSPQIAKIEQDLGPLSEKLVERTEQTGRTLATTPELGTLDSLADSWQSSRVALAAWMTTVTERANWLEQQRAQLASLNTTWTRTRLELRAAKVPPELAKRTVDIVAAIIEAQSKVDTQRSATLVLQDRIGRELTRADDALAQIGQARRRAAESLLARESPPIWHLRPLPFSEMPGAVAASLAAQATALRDFVNEHSDRIVFHALVVVAVAAFFLWARRRARGLNAAEGVAQSLAIVFDQPIAASLVLSMLSAFWIYAGEPRTARLIAEIGAFPSMLLILRRQVAPPMRPVLYVMAAFFLVDIVRDLVIQLSLLERVLFLLEMLTATVMLAWITRSRHGHELLTSKLGLAVGHTRRFLFNLALVGCLVALVAGVVGNVSLARLVGSGALLSGYLALVLIAGRRLAEGLILFALRVPPLVHLRMVQHHGTYLEERAHMLLRVATALAWTVGALDYFGALTPAIAGARAVLGASLTLGALSLSLGDVLGFVVTLYVAYLVSSLVQFVLSEDVFPRLSLRAGLPYALSSLIKYTIVFVGFLLALVALGLNLDRVTVLGGALGVGVGFGLQNIVNNFVSGLIVLFERPIRVGDAVQIADVQGEVRRIGIRSTTVRSWEGAEVIVPNSQLVADRVTNWTPFDQRRRIEIRVSVAYGSAPDKVLQVLAEVAQGHPDVVTTPAPLPLFLGFGDSALDFQLWAWTNRLDRFGVIKSELGIAIYAAFRDAGFSIPFPQHEIRLLQNPPAPPRS
;
A
#
# COMPACT_ATOMS: atom_id res chain seq x y z
N VAL A 1 9.33 -12.64 7.96
CA VAL A 1 8.78 -11.44 7.27
C VAL A 1 7.83 -10.69 8.19
N ALA A 2 6.89 -11.35 8.86
CA ALA A 2 5.96 -10.66 9.77
C ALA A 2 6.63 -10.20 11.08
N LEU A 3 7.64 -10.91 11.60
CA LEU A 3 8.46 -10.42 12.71
C LEU A 3 9.33 -9.22 12.30
N ALA A 4 9.84 -9.21 11.06
CA ALA A 4 10.50 -8.05 10.48
C ALA A 4 9.54 -6.90 10.23
N LEU A 5 8.29 -7.18 9.86
CA LEU A 5 7.21 -6.20 9.73
C LEU A 5 6.71 -5.69 11.08
N SER A 6 6.67 -6.52 12.12
CA SER A 6 6.33 -6.06 13.48
C SER A 6 7.45 -5.26 14.13
N VAL A 7 8.72 -5.53 13.83
CA VAL A 7 9.86 -4.68 14.24
C VAL A 7 9.85 -3.35 13.45
N LEU A 8 9.47 -3.37 12.17
CA LEU A 8 9.25 -2.17 11.38
C LEU A 8 8.00 -1.38 11.82
N ALA A 9 6.91 -2.06 12.18
CA ALA A 9 5.72 -1.43 12.76
C ALA A 9 5.95 -0.87 14.17
N ALA A 10 6.86 -1.48 14.94
CA ALA A 10 7.30 -0.93 16.22
C ALA A 10 8.27 0.27 16.06
N ALA A 11 8.78 0.50 14.86
CA ALA A 11 9.60 1.66 14.50
C ALA A 11 8.79 2.83 13.91
N THR A 12 7.44 2.72 13.81
CA THR A 12 6.62 3.88 13.50
C THR A 12 6.73 4.90 14.65
N PRO A 13 6.99 6.17 14.37
CA PRO A 13 7.09 7.18 15.41
C PRO A 13 5.73 7.28 16.14
N VAL A 14 5.72 6.87 17.40
CA VAL A 14 4.63 7.24 18.30
C VAL A 14 4.60 8.76 18.35
N PRO A 15 3.44 9.42 18.15
CA PRO A 15 3.35 10.87 18.28
C PRO A 15 3.87 11.25 19.66
N ARG A 16 4.92 12.06 19.70
CA ARG A 16 5.54 12.56 20.93
C ARG A 16 4.49 13.33 21.72
N PRO A 17 4.32 13.07 23.02
CA PRO A 17 3.56 13.98 23.86
C PRO A 17 4.27 15.34 23.80
N ALA A 18 3.52 16.39 23.51
CA ALA A 18 4.01 17.75 23.54
C ALA A 18 4.54 18.04 24.96
N HIS A 19 5.86 18.12 25.10
CA HIS A 19 6.46 18.64 26.32
C HIS A 19 5.98 20.06 26.51
N ALA A 20 5.27 20.30 27.59
CA ALA A 20 5.00 21.63 28.10
C ALA A 20 6.36 22.31 28.32
N GLN A 21 6.77 23.14 27.38
CA GLN A 21 7.90 24.05 27.57
C GLN A 21 7.46 25.14 28.55
N SER A 22 8.08 25.14 29.70
CA SER A 22 8.09 26.31 30.58
C SER A 22 8.63 27.51 29.79
N GLN A 23 7.75 28.41 29.42
CA GLN A 23 8.11 29.65 28.76
C GLN A 23 8.87 30.56 29.73
N THR A 24 10.16 30.65 29.55
CA THR A 24 10.96 31.80 30.01
C THR A 24 10.55 33.01 29.16
N GLN A 25 9.89 33.98 29.79
CA GLN A 25 9.47 35.22 29.12
C GLN A 25 10.69 36.02 28.65
N SER A 26 10.84 36.18 27.34
CA SER A 26 11.64 37.23 26.72
C SER A 26 10.74 38.45 26.44
N PRO A 27 11.25 39.69 26.48
CA PRO A 27 10.42 40.89 26.45
C PRO A 27 9.65 41.04 25.15
N GLN A 28 8.35 41.21 25.27
CA GLN A 28 7.40 41.40 24.18
C GLN A 28 7.63 42.74 23.47
N THR A 29 7.87 42.66 22.15
CA THR A 29 7.57 43.72 21.22
C THR A 29 6.05 43.93 21.20
N PRO A 30 5.49 45.16 21.15
CA PRO A 30 4.06 45.40 21.26
C PRO A 30 3.34 44.71 20.09
N ALA A 31 2.50 43.74 20.43
CA ALA A 31 1.64 43.04 19.51
C ALA A 31 0.63 44.01 18.88
N THR A 32 0.55 44.02 17.58
CA THR A 32 -0.58 44.58 16.81
C THR A 32 -1.88 44.06 17.45
N PRO A 33 -2.87 44.93 17.71
CA PRO A 33 -4.11 44.51 18.35
C PRO A 33 -4.78 43.40 17.50
N PRO A 34 -5.33 42.36 18.11
CA PRO A 34 -6.03 41.32 17.39
C PRO A 34 -7.15 41.98 16.58
N ARG A 35 -7.15 41.66 15.26
CA ARG A 35 -8.24 42.07 14.36
C ARG A 35 -9.54 41.74 15.06
N ALA A 36 -10.41 42.71 15.28
CA ALA A 36 -11.67 42.57 15.98
C ALA A 36 -12.37 41.35 15.41
N ALA A 37 -12.69 40.38 16.27
CA ALA A 37 -13.53 39.25 15.90
C ALA A 37 -14.77 39.82 15.23
N ASP A 38 -15.05 39.40 14.02
CA ASP A 38 -16.25 39.81 13.27
C ASP A 38 -17.45 39.65 14.19
N THR A 39 -17.97 40.79 14.66
CA THR A 39 -19.20 40.82 15.44
C THR A 39 -20.27 40.23 14.53
N PRO A 40 -20.94 39.14 14.95
CA PRO A 40 -21.90 38.42 14.10
C PRO A 40 -22.97 39.44 13.67
N THR A 41 -23.01 39.72 12.36
CA THR A 41 -23.98 40.65 11.75
C THR A 41 -25.32 39.94 11.59
N ALA A 42 -26.43 40.65 11.78
CA ALA A 42 -27.75 40.08 11.54
C ALA A 42 -27.92 39.74 10.05
N ILE A 43 -28.71 38.69 9.76
CA ILE A 43 -28.99 38.23 8.41
C ILE A 43 -29.96 39.19 7.72
N PRO A 44 -29.67 39.70 6.49
CA PRO A 44 -30.58 40.54 5.73
C PRO A 44 -31.92 39.84 5.50
N VAL A 45 -33.02 40.59 5.56
CA VAL A 45 -34.40 40.05 5.43
C VAL A 45 -34.55 39.16 4.20
N ALA A 46 -33.97 39.53 3.07
CA ALA A 46 -34.03 38.79 1.81
C ALA A 46 -33.40 37.38 1.88
N GLU A 47 -32.39 37.18 2.75
CA GLU A 47 -31.66 35.93 2.88
C GLU A 47 -32.19 35.01 3.99
N VAL A 48 -33.06 35.52 4.88
CA VAL A 48 -33.53 34.78 6.08
C VAL A 48 -34.13 33.43 5.72
N ALA A 49 -34.96 33.37 4.68
CA ALA A 49 -35.61 32.12 4.28
C ALA A 49 -34.62 31.06 3.83
N GLY A 50 -33.68 31.39 2.94
CA GLY A 50 -32.66 30.47 2.45
C GLY A 50 -31.73 30.01 3.55
N ARG A 51 -31.26 30.95 4.38
CA ARG A 51 -30.39 30.64 5.53
C ARG A 51 -31.06 29.78 6.59
N ALA A 52 -32.39 29.92 6.76
CA ALA A 52 -33.18 29.07 7.66
C ALA A 52 -33.23 27.61 7.17
N ASP A 53 -33.33 27.42 5.86
CA ASP A 53 -33.28 26.08 5.26
C ASP A 53 -31.89 25.43 5.42
N ASP A 54 -30.81 26.19 5.24
CA ASP A 54 -29.44 25.73 5.46
C ASP A 54 -29.22 25.28 6.91
N VAL A 55 -29.65 26.09 7.88
CA VAL A 55 -29.57 25.76 9.31
C VAL A 55 -30.41 24.53 9.64
N SER A 56 -31.61 24.44 9.10
CA SER A 56 -32.47 23.26 9.31
C SER A 56 -31.87 21.99 8.74
N ALA A 57 -31.20 22.07 7.59
CA ALA A 57 -30.43 20.96 7.00
C ALA A 57 -29.21 20.57 7.87
N PHE A 58 -28.46 21.55 8.35
CA PHE A 58 -27.37 21.35 9.28
C PHE A 58 -27.83 20.67 10.58
N LEU A 59 -28.90 21.14 11.22
CA LEU A 59 -29.44 20.58 12.45
C LEU A 59 -29.89 19.12 12.25
N ARG A 60 -30.51 18.79 11.12
CA ARG A 60 -30.87 17.39 10.79
C ARG A 60 -29.63 16.51 10.64
N SER A 61 -28.62 16.96 9.91
CA SER A 61 -27.37 16.22 9.75
C SER A 61 -26.62 16.04 11.07
N LEU A 62 -26.73 17.01 11.97
CA LEU A 62 -26.18 16.95 13.31
C LEU A 62 -26.90 15.91 14.16
N ASP A 63 -28.25 15.91 14.14
CA ASP A 63 -29.07 14.97 14.93
C ASP A 63 -28.82 13.50 14.49
N GLU A 64 -28.58 13.24 13.19
CA GLU A 64 -28.19 11.93 12.69
C GLU A 64 -26.81 11.46 13.19
N ARG A 65 -25.87 12.38 13.42
CA ARG A 65 -24.50 12.08 13.86
C ARG A 65 -24.28 12.20 15.35
N LEU A 66 -25.25 12.73 16.08
CA LEU A 66 -25.13 13.00 17.50
C LEU A 66 -25.13 11.73 18.38
N PRO A 67 -25.89 10.65 18.06
CA PRO A 67 -25.79 9.40 18.81
C PRO A 67 -24.35 8.87 18.85
N PRO A 68 -23.95 8.16 19.94
CA PRO A 68 -22.63 7.55 20.03
C PRO A 68 -22.39 6.63 18.83
N SER A 69 -21.22 6.72 18.22
CA SER A 69 -20.85 5.76 17.17
C SER A 69 -20.82 4.33 17.75
N PRO A 70 -21.02 3.28 16.92
CA PRO A 70 -20.95 1.90 17.38
C PRO A 70 -19.64 1.57 18.13
N GLN A 71 -18.55 2.24 17.77
CA GLN A 71 -17.25 2.11 18.44
C GLN A 71 -17.28 2.69 19.85
N ILE A 72 -17.85 3.89 20.06
CA ILE A 72 -17.98 4.52 21.37
C ILE A 72 -18.91 3.70 22.29
N ALA A 73 -20.05 3.24 21.77
CA ALA A 73 -20.96 2.39 22.52
C ALA A 73 -20.31 1.08 22.96
N LYS A 74 -19.49 0.49 22.10
CA LYS A 74 -18.72 -0.71 22.44
C LYS A 74 -17.68 -0.43 23.53
N ILE A 75 -16.94 0.68 23.44
CA ILE A 75 -15.98 1.09 24.48
C ILE A 75 -16.69 1.25 25.84
N GLU A 76 -17.86 1.88 25.86
CA GLU A 76 -18.63 2.07 27.09
C GLU A 76 -19.07 0.73 27.71
N GLN A 77 -19.48 -0.21 26.86
CA GLN A 77 -19.86 -1.57 27.27
C GLN A 77 -18.66 -2.38 27.78
N ASP A 78 -17.52 -2.33 27.10
CA ASP A 78 -16.34 -3.14 27.41
C ASP A 78 -15.50 -2.58 28.57
N LEU A 79 -15.61 -1.29 28.89
CA LEU A 79 -14.81 -0.61 29.92
C LEU A 79 -15.12 -1.12 31.34
N GLY A 80 -16.38 -1.43 31.65
CA GLY A 80 -16.79 -1.93 32.98
C GLY A 80 -16.11 -3.26 33.30
N PRO A 81 -16.31 -4.31 32.52
CA PRO A 81 -15.67 -5.61 32.71
C PRO A 81 -14.13 -5.52 32.68
N LEU A 82 -13.55 -4.67 31.82
CA LEU A 82 -12.11 -4.47 31.81
C LEU A 82 -11.59 -3.82 33.10
N SER A 83 -12.28 -2.81 33.62
CA SER A 83 -11.90 -2.15 34.91
C SER A 83 -11.90 -3.13 36.07
N GLU A 84 -12.90 -4.01 36.17
CA GLU A 84 -12.94 -5.07 37.20
C GLU A 84 -11.72 -6.01 37.07
N LYS A 85 -11.44 -6.48 35.84
CA LYS A 85 -10.25 -7.33 35.60
C LYS A 85 -8.93 -6.60 35.92
N LEU A 86 -8.83 -5.30 35.69
CA LEU A 86 -7.63 -4.52 36.03
C LEU A 86 -7.45 -4.33 37.53
N VAL A 87 -8.55 -4.21 38.28
CA VAL A 87 -8.50 -4.16 39.74
C VAL A 87 -7.97 -5.48 40.31
N GLU A 88 -8.55 -6.60 39.90
CA GLU A 88 -8.09 -7.96 40.30
C GLU A 88 -6.62 -8.17 39.94
N ARG A 89 -6.24 -7.78 38.72
CA ARG A 89 -4.84 -7.86 38.25
C ARG A 89 -3.89 -6.97 39.04
N THR A 90 -4.34 -5.82 39.57
CA THR A 90 -3.54 -4.95 40.44
C THR A 90 -3.22 -5.67 41.76
N GLU A 91 -4.22 -6.31 42.36
CA GLU A 91 -4.01 -7.08 43.57
C GLU A 91 -3.08 -8.28 43.33
N GLN A 92 -3.28 -9.01 42.24
CA GLN A 92 -2.41 -10.13 41.88
C GLN A 92 -0.98 -9.65 41.64
N THR A 93 -0.79 -8.54 40.95
CA THR A 93 0.53 -7.93 40.74
C THR A 93 1.19 -7.56 42.05
N GLY A 94 0.45 -6.91 42.99
CA GLY A 94 0.96 -6.58 44.30
C GLY A 94 1.39 -7.81 45.12
N ARG A 95 0.61 -8.89 45.09
CA ARG A 95 0.97 -10.17 45.74
C ARG A 95 2.22 -10.79 45.12
N THR A 96 2.33 -10.76 43.77
CA THR A 96 3.49 -11.30 43.07
C THR A 96 4.74 -10.48 43.33
N LEU A 97 4.64 -9.16 43.37
CA LEU A 97 5.77 -8.26 43.66
C LEU A 97 6.24 -8.33 45.12
N ALA A 98 5.37 -8.75 46.07
CA ALA A 98 5.74 -8.97 47.46
C ALA A 98 6.59 -10.24 47.68
N THR A 99 6.50 -11.21 46.76
CA THR A 99 7.41 -12.35 46.68
C THR A 99 8.54 -11.96 45.71
N THR A 100 9.76 -12.39 45.94
CA THR A 100 10.88 -12.10 45.02
C THR A 100 10.66 -12.82 43.68
N PRO A 101 9.93 -12.22 42.72
CA PRO A 101 9.54 -12.91 41.50
C PRO A 101 10.72 -13.05 40.53
N GLU A 102 10.75 -14.16 39.78
CA GLU A 102 11.72 -14.38 38.72
C GLU A 102 11.52 -13.36 37.58
N LEU A 103 12.60 -13.02 36.85
CA LEU A 103 12.56 -12.09 35.74
C LEU A 103 11.50 -12.49 34.68
N GLY A 104 11.34 -13.78 34.38
CA GLY A 104 10.34 -14.25 33.42
C GLY A 104 8.89 -14.02 33.87
N THR A 105 8.63 -14.05 35.18
CA THR A 105 7.32 -13.71 35.75
C THR A 105 7.05 -12.21 35.64
N LEU A 106 8.08 -11.39 35.93
CA LEU A 106 7.99 -9.93 35.75
C LEU A 106 7.77 -9.54 34.30
N ASP A 107 8.38 -10.23 33.35
CA ASP A 107 8.19 -9.98 31.91
C ASP A 107 6.77 -10.32 31.47
N SER A 108 6.24 -11.49 31.88
CA SER A 108 4.86 -11.87 31.53
C SER A 108 3.81 -10.93 32.18
N LEU A 109 4.09 -10.44 33.39
CA LEU A 109 3.26 -9.42 34.03
C LEU A 109 3.32 -8.09 33.26
N ALA A 110 4.51 -7.65 32.88
CA ALA A 110 4.70 -6.43 32.10
C ALA A 110 3.96 -6.51 30.77
N ASP A 111 4.07 -7.63 30.04
CA ASP A 111 3.40 -7.82 28.75
C ASP A 111 1.87 -7.76 28.88
N SER A 112 1.32 -8.37 29.94
CA SER A 112 -0.12 -8.35 30.18
C SER A 112 -0.64 -6.93 30.51
N TRP A 113 0.11 -6.13 31.25
CA TRP A 113 -0.22 -4.73 31.52
C TRP A 113 -0.02 -3.85 30.31
N GLN A 114 1.03 -4.08 29.53
CA GLN A 114 1.31 -3.34 28.30
C GLN A 114 0.21 -3.54 27.26
N SER A 115 -0.33 -4.75 27.10
CA SER A 115 -1.44 -5.04 26.19
C SER A 115 -2.70 -4.26 26.59
N SER A 116 -3.03 -4.24 27.90
CA SER A 116 -4.17 -3.46 28.42
C SER A 116 -3.97 -1.95 28.22
N ARG A 117 -2.76 -1.45 28.48
CA ARG A 117 -2.40 -0.04 28.27
C ARG A 117 -2.56 0.38 26.79
N VAL A 118 -2.13 -0.45 25.85
CA VAL A 118 -2.28 -0.18 24.40
C VAL A 118 -3.76 -0.11 24.01
N ALA A 119 -4.58 -1.03 24.50
CA ALA A 119 -6.02 -1.01 24.25
C ALA A 119 -6.69 0.25 24.83
N LEU A 120 -6.39 0.59 26.08
CA LEU A 120 -6.90 1.82 26.73
C LEU A 120 -6.45 3.09 26.03
N ALA A 121 -5.19 3.17 25.55
CA ALA A 121 -4.68 4.30 24.81
C ALA A 121 -5.39 4.47 23.45
N ALA A 122 -5.70 3.39 22.76
CA ALA A 122 -6.50 3.42 21.54
C ALA A 122 -7.92 3.92 21.81
N TRP A 123 -8.56 3.47 22.91
CA TRP A 123 -9.87 3.95 23.32
C TRP A 123 -9.83 5.45 23.67
N MET A 124 -8.80 5.89 24.41
CA MET A 124 -8.59 7.30 24.75
C MET A 124 -8.52 8.18 23.50
N THR A 125 -7.81 7.75 22.45
CA THR A 125 -7.73 8.48 21.18
C THR A 125 -9.09 8.64 20.54
N THR A 126 -9.85 7.53 20.40
CA THR A 126 -11.19 7.54 19.79
C THR A 126 -12.17 8.44 20.56
N VAL A 127 -12.15 8.39 21.90
CA VAL A 127 -13.02 9.22 22.75
C VAL A 127 -12.60 10.69 22.69
N THR A 128 -11.30 10.98 22.61
CA THR A 128 -10.78 12.35 22.46
C THR A 128 -11.18 12.97 21.13
N GLU A 129 -11.09 12.22 20.04
CA GLU A 129 -11.57 12.68 18.72
C GLU A 129 -13.06 13.02 18.76
N ARG A 130 -13.87 12.20 19.43
CA ARG A 130 -15.29 12.47 19.62
C ARG A 130 -15.56 13.72 20.44
N ALA A 131 -14.85 13.89 21.55
CA ALA A 131 -14.94 15.07 22.40
C ALA A 131 -14.60 16.36 21.63
N ASN A 132 -13.54 16.34 20.84
CA ASN A 132 -13.13 17.46 19.99
C ASN A 132 -14.18 17.79 18.94
N TRP A 133 -14.78 16.77 18.31
CA TRP A 133 -15.85 16.98 17.35
C TRP A 133 -17.08 17.63 18.01
N LEU A 134 -17.50 17.15 19.19
CA LEU A 134 -18.62 17.74 19.93
C LEU A 134 -18.34 19.20 20.35
N GLU A 135 -17.10 19.52 20.74
CA GLU A 135 -16.72 20.89 21.08
C GLU A 135 -16.79 21.82 19.85
N GLN A 136 -16.36 21.34 18.68
CA GLN A 136 -16.52 22.09 17.42
C GLN A 136 -18.00 22.35 17.09
N GLN A 137 -18.87 21.31 17.22
CA GLN A 137 -20.31 21.48 16.98
C GLN A 137 -20.92 22.48 17.97
N ARG A 138 -20.54 22.40 19.24
CA ARG A 138 -20.95 23.36 20.28
C ARG A 138 -20.57 24.81 19.92
N ALA A 139 -19.34 25.03 19.51
CA ALA A 139 -18.86 26.35 19.10
C ALA A 139 -19.64 26.88 17.88
N GLN A 140 -19.91 26.02 16.89
CA GLN A 140 -20.69 26.36 15.71
C GLN A 140 -22.14 26.72 16.06
N LEU A 141 -22.80 25.93 16.90
CA LEU A 141 -24.15 26.21 17.37
C LEU A 141 -24.22 27.50 18.20
N ALA A 142 -23.21 27.81 19.02
CA ALA A 142 -23.12 29.05 19.76
C ALA A 142 -23.04 30.27 18.82
N SER A 143 -22.26 30.19 17.77
CA SER A 143 -22.18 31.28 16.77
C SER A 143 -23.49 31.45 16.01
N LEU A 144 -24.14 30.35 15.62
CA LEU A 144 -25.48 30.38 14.99
C LEU A 144 -26.52 30.97 15.91
N ASN A 145 -26.55 30.57 17.18
CA ASN A 145 -27.48 31.12 18.18
C ASN A 145 -27.35 32.63 18.32
N THR A 146 -26.11 33.13 18.40
CA THR A 146 -25.83 34.58 18.51
C THR A 146 -26.36 35.30 17.26
N THR A 147 -26.03 34.80 16.06
CA THR A 147 -26.47 35.39 14.78
C THR A 147 -27.99 35.43 14.63
N TRP A 148 -28.65 34.29 14.88
CA TRP A 148 -30.11 34.17 14.74
C TRP A 148 -30.87 34.91 15.81
N THR A 149 -30.38 34.98 17.04
CA THR A 149 -30.97 35.80 18.11
C THR A 149 -30.93 37.30 17.75
N ARG A 150 -29.82 37.76 17.19
CA ARG A 150 -29.70 39.16 16.73
C ARG A 150 -30.61 39.42 15.54
N THR A 151 -30.64 38.53 14.56
CA THR A 151 -31.56 38.59 13.41
C THR A 151 -33.04 38.65 13.87
N ARG A 152 -33.45 37.86 14.86
CA ARG A 152 -34.78 37.90 15.47
C ARG A 152 -35.11 39.23 16.08
N LEU A 153 -34.16 39.87 16.79
CA LEU A 153 -34.36 41.20 17.39
C LEU A 153 -34.53 42.30 16.33
N GLU A 154 -33.74 42.29 15.27
CA GLU A 154 -33.84 43.25 14.15
C GLU A 154 -35.14 43.11 13.35
N LEU A 155 -35.57 41.84 13.07
CA LEU A 155 -36.83 41.58 12.38
C LEU A 155 -38.06 42.03 13.17
N ARG A 156 -38.03 41.93 14.51
CA ARG A 156 -39.08 42.45 15.38
C ARG A 156 -39.21 43.98 15.26
N ALA A 157 -38.07 44.68 15.13
CA ALA A 157 -38.02 46.14 14.96
C ALA A 157 -38.49 46.59 13.58
N ALA A 158 -38.29 45.74 12.54
CA ALA A 158 -38.54 46.05 11.13
C ALA A 158 -39.97 45.80 10.64
N LYS A 159 -40.97 45.38 11.50
CA LYS A 159 -42.36 45.07 11.17
C LYS A 159 -42.52 44.11 9.95
N VAL A 160 -41.78 43.03 9.91
CA VAL A 160 -41.73 42.03 8.82
C VAL A 160 -42.98 41.12 8.84
N PRO A 161 -43.33 40.41 7.73
CA PRO A 161 -44.44 39.47 7.70
C PRO A 161 -44.38 38.45 8.84
N PRO A 162 -45.54 38.13 9.48
CA PRO A 162 -45.58 37.29 10.69
C PRO A 162 -45.02 35.89 10.49
N GLU A 163 -45.07 35.35 9.28
CA GLU A 163 -44.50 34.03 8.94
C GLU A 163 -42.98 33.99 9.05
N LEU A 164 -42.26 35.05 8.60
CA LEU A 164 -40.80 35.14 8.72
C LEU A 164 -40.37 35.31 10.19
N ALA A 165 -41.14 36.09 10.95
CA ALA A 165 -40.90 36.24 12.37
C ALA A 165 -41.08 34.91 13.13
N LYS A 166 -42.12 34.13 12.81
CA LYS A 166 -42.36 32.81 13.38
C LYS A 166 -41.19 31.84 13.03
N ARG A 167 -40.78 31.80 11.77
CA ARG A 167 -39.72 30.92 11.32
C ARG A 167 -38.37 31.19 12.03
N THR A 168 -38.06 32.45 12.32
CA THR A 168 -36.85 32.78 13.10
C THR A 168 -36.95 32.36 14.57
N VAL A 169 -38.12 32.37 15.17
CA VAL A 169 -38.37 31.86 16.52
C VAL A 169 -38.16 30.35 16.54
N ASP A 170 -38.70 29.63 15.57
CA ASP A 170 -38.61 28.19 15.46
C ASP A 170 -37.16 27.76 15.25
N ILE A 171 -36.37 28.45 14.41
CA ILE A 171 -34.95 28.17 14.21
C ILE A 171 -34.12 28.41 15.49
N VAL A 172 -34.36 29.50 16.22
CA VAL A 172 -33.63 29.76 17.48
C VAL A 172 -33.98 28.69 18.52
N ALA A 173 -35.24 28.25 18.60
CA ALA A 173 -35.64 27.17 19.50
C ALA A 173 -34.93 25.85 19.13
N ALA A 174 -34.91 25.52 17.85
CA ALA A 174 -34.23 24.31 17.35
C ALA A 174 -32.70 24.35 17.60
N ILE A 175 -32.05 25.51 17.46
CA ILE A 175 -30.62 25.66 17.78
C ILE A 175 -30.37 25.44 19.28
N ILE A 176 -31.22 25.99 20.17
CA ILE A 176 -31.07 25.82 21.62
C ILE A 176 -31.27 24.34 22.02
N GLU A 177 -32.27 23.66 21.41
CA GLU A 177 -32.48 22.24 21.64
C GLU A 177 -31.24 21.42 21.20
N ALA A 178 -30.69 21.69 20.02
CA ALA A 178 -29.49 21.04 19.52
C ALA A 178 -28.27 21.29 20.43
N GLN A 179 -28.13 22.51 20.96
CA GLN A 179 -27.07 22.84 21.93
C GLN A 179 -27.20 21.96 23.18
N SER A 180 -28.41 21.83 23.74
CA SER A 180 -28.65 20.98 24.92
C SER A 180 -28.28 19.51 24.67
N LYS A 181 -28.67 18.99 23.50
CA LYS A 181 -28.33 17.61 23.09
C LYS A 181 -26.80 17.43 22.94
N VAL A 182 -26.12 18.38 22.33
CA VAL A 182 -24.64 18.35 22.17
C VAL A 182 -23.95 18.42 23.53
N ASP A 183 -24.39 19.31 24.43
CA ASP A 183 -23.82 19.44 25.77
C ASP A 183 -24.01 18.16 26.60
N THR A 184 -25.15 17.48 26.48
CA THR A 184 -25.42 16.19 27.13
C THR A 184 -24.45 15.11 26.62
N GLN A 185 -24.31 14.97 25.32
CA GLN A 185 -23.40 13.99 24.70
C GLN A 185 -21.93 14.30 25.02
N ARG A 186 -21.56 15.58 25.05
CA ARG A 186 -20.23 16.01 25.45
C ARG A 186 -19.91 15.65 26.90
N SER A 187 -20.84 15.89 27.82
CA SER A 187 -20.66 15.54 29.23
C SER A 187 -20.48 14.04 29.43
N ALA A 188 -21.29 13.20 28.75
CA ALA A 188 -21.16 11.75 28.77
C ALA A 188 -19.78 11.30 28.20
N THR A 189 -19.35 11.90 27.10
CA THR A 189 -18.05 11.61 26.47
C THR A 189 -16.87 11.96 27.38
N LEU A 190 -16.93 13.10 28.08
CA LEU A 190 -15.88 13.53 29.04
C LEU A 190 -15.84 12.61 30.27
N VAL A 191 -16.98 12.13 30.78
CA VAL A 191 -17.02 11.14 31.87
C VAL A 191 -16.36 9.83 31.43
N LEU A 192 -16.64 9.38 30.19
CA LEU A 192 -16.02 8.18 29.63
C LEU A 192 -14.50 8.37 29.49
N GLN A 193 -14.05 9.54 29.01
CA GLN A 193 -12.64 9.89 28.90
C GLN A 193 -11.92 9.87 30.25
N ASP A 194 -12.53 10.43 31.29
CA ASP A 194 -12.00 10.42 32.67
C ASP A 194 -11.86 8.98 33.21
N ARG A 195 -12.87 8.14 32.96
CA ARG A 195 -12.82 6.71 33.39
C ARG A 195 -11.67 5.97 32.72
N ILE A 196 -11.49 6.14 31.40
CA ILE A 196 -10.37 5.54 30.65
C ILE A 196 -9.04 6.09 31.16
N GLY A 197 -8.95 7.39 31.43
CA GLY A 197 -7.75 8.04 31.99
C GLY A 197 -7.30 7.43 33.30
N ARG A 198 -8.24 7.15 34.20
CA ARG A 198 -7.95 6.47 35.51
C ARG A 198 -7.39 5.07 35.34
N GLU A 199 -7.96 4.28 34.42
CA GLU A 199 -7.46 2.93 34.14
C GLU A 199 -6.09 2.95 33.43
N LEU A 200 -5.84 3.97 32.63
CA LEU A 200 -4.54 4.19 31.97
C LEU A 200 -3.46 4.52 33.00
N THR A 201 -3.77 5.39 33.98
CA THR A 201 -2.87 5.71 35.10
C THR A 201 -2.57 4.47 35.95
N ARG A 202 -3.59 3.65 36.24
CA ARG A 202 -3.41 2.38 36.94
C ARG A 202 -2.46 1.44 36.22
N ALA A 203 -2.60 1.34 34.90
CA ALA A 203 -1.71 0.51 34.07
C ALA A 203 -0.26 1.05 34.06
N ASP A 204 -0.09 2.37 33.96
CA ASP A 204 1.22 3.01 34.00
C ASP A 204 1.90 2.83 35.38
N ASP A 205 1.17 2.95 36.47
CA ASP A 205 1.67 2.74 37.82
C ASP A 205 2.11 1.27 38.04
N ALA A 206 1.31 0.32 37.57
CA ALA A 206 1.66 -1.09 37.64
C ALA A 206 2.94 -1.39 36.85
N LEU A 207 3.05 -0.87 35.62
CA LEU A 207 4.25 -1.01 34.79
C LEU A 207 5.48 -0.36 35.41
N ALA A 208 5.32 0.79 36.08
CA ALA A 208 6.42 1.43 36.82
C ALA A 208 6.91 0.58 37.98
N GLN A 209 5.99 -0.02 38.78
CA GLN A 209 6.34 -0.91 39.88
C GLN A 209 7.04 -2.19 39.37
N ILE A 210 6.52 -2.81 38.30
CA ILE A 210 7.15 -3.97 37.66
C ILE A 210 8.56 -3.59 37.15
N GLY A 211 8.70 -2.41 36.53
CA GLY A 211 9.99 -1.90 36.02
C GLY A 211 11.01 -1.70 37.18
N GLN A 212 10.58 -1.26 38.34
CA GLN A 212 11.44 -1.16 39.53
C GLN A 212 11.84 -2.55 40.07
N ALA A 213 10.88 -3.47 40.13
CA ALA A 213 11.16 -4.86 40.55
C ALA A 213 12.14 -5.54 39.58
N ARG A 214 11.99 -5.34 38.26
CA ARG A 214 12.95 -5.84 37.26
C ARG A 214 14.37 -5.29 37.48
N ARG A 215 14.51 -4.00 37.75
CA ARG A 215 15.83 -3.41 38.02
C ARG A 215 16.46 -4.03 39.28
N ARG A 216 15.70 -4.18 40.38
CA ARG A 216 16.19 -4.84 41.59
C ARG A 216 16.56 -6.31 41.31
N ALA A 217 15.76 -7.05 40.58
CA ALA A 217 16.06 -8.43 40.20
C ALA A 217 17.31 -8.52 39.31
N ALA A 218 17.50 -7.57 38.37
CA ALA A 218 18.72 -7.53 37.56
C ALA A 218 19.98 -7.17 38.36
N GLU A 219 19.87 -6.27 39.33
CA GLU A 219 20.97 -5.93 40.28
C GLU A 219 21.33 -7.10 41.19
N SER A 220 20.32 -7.92 41.58
CA SER A 220 20.52 -9.09 42.42
C SER A 220 20.95 -10.36 41.70
N LEU A 221 21.08 -10.34 40.34
CA LEU A 221 21.50 -11.53 39.56
C LEU A 221 22.84 -12.15 40.03
N LEU A 222 23.73 -11.34 40.58
CA LEU A 222 25.00 -11.80 41.15
C LEU A 222 24.90 -12.11 42.65
N ALA A 223 23.78 -11.82 43.30
CA ALA A 223 23.57 -12.13 44.67
C ALA A 223 23.28 -13.63 44.86
N ARG A 224 23.74 -14.17 45.97
CA ARG A 224 23.50 -15.55 46.34
C ARG A 224 22.12 -15.70 46.94
N GLU A 225 21.19 -16.31 46.19
CA GLU A 225 19.78 -16.44 46.57
C GLU A 225 19.49 -17.72 47.40
N SER A 226 20.35 -18.71 47.27
CA SER A 226 20.13 -20.02 47.88
C SER A 226 21.43 -20.56 48.45
N PRO A 227 21.40 -21.40 49.47
CA PRO A 227 22.60 -22.04 49.98
C PRO A 227 23.24 -22.93 48.91
N PRO A 228 24.55 -23.16 48.98
CA PRO A 228 25.24 -24.09 48.09
C PRO A 228 24.59 -25.46 48.12
N ILE A 229 24.74 -26.24 47.05
CA ILE A 229 24.08 -27.52 46.89
C ILE A 229 24.37 -28.48 48.09
N TRP A 230 25.54 -28.40 48.69
CA TRP A 230 25.96 -29.23 49.82
C TRP A 230 25.33 -28.81 51.19
N HIS A 231 24.63 -27.72 51.28
CA HIS A 231 23.88 -27.26 52.44
C HIS A 231 22.36 -27.39 52.28
N LEU A 232 21.90 -27.87 51.14
CA LEU A 232 20.46 -28.11 50.94
C LEU A 232 20.03 -29.36 51.68
N ARG A 233 18.95 -29.27 52.47
CA ARG A 233 18.32 -30.40 53.09
C ARG A 233 17.31 -31.01 52.15
N PRO A 234 17.41 -32.35 51.82
CA PRO A 234 16.41 -33.01 51.00
C PRO A 234 15.07 -33.06 51.74
N LEU A 235 13.99 -32.88 50.98
CA LEU A 235 12.66 -33.20 51.51
C LEU A 235 12.59 -34.67 51.88
N PRO A 236 11.90 -35.01 53.01
CA PRO A 236 11.69 -36.40 53.38
C PRO A 236 11.02 -37.16 52.22
N PHE A 237 11.47 -38.38 51.98
CA PHE A 237 10.91 -39.21 50.88
C PHE A 237 9.41 -39.43 51.02
N SER A 238 8.87 -39.36 52.25
CA SER A 238 7.44 -39.48 52.57
C SER A 238 6.60 -38.29 52.06
N GLU A 239 7.17 -37.10 51.90
CA GLU A 239 6.47 -35.90 51.47
C GLU A 239 6.57 -35.64 49.96
N MET A 240 7.53 -36.25 49.29
CA MET A 240 7.74 -36.11 47.84
C MET A 240 6.52 -36.45 46.97
N PRO A 241 5.82 -37.60 47.18
CA PRO A 241 4.66 -37.92 46.35
C PRO A 241 3.53 -36.92 46.50
N GLY A 242 3.31 -36.36 47.68
CA GLY A 242 2.29 -35.35 47.93
C GLY A 242 2.60 -34.03 47.24
N ALA A 243 3.85 -33.58 47.27
CA ALA A 243 4.28 -32.36 46.64
C ALA A 243 4.24 -32.45 45.08
N VAL A 244 4.63 -33.61 44.51
CA VAL A 244 4.49 -33.87 43.07
C VAL A 244 3.02 -33.90 42.67
N ALA A 245 2.17 -34.58 43.44
CA ALA A 245 0.73 -34.63 43.16
C ALA A 245 0.07 -33.24 43.23
N ALA A 246 0.46 -32.40 44.18
CA ALA A 246 -0.01 -31.03 44.29
C ALA A 246 0.42 -30.17 43.11
N SER A 247 1.67 -30.30 42.66
CA SER A 247 2.18 -29.60 41.42
C SER A 247 1.43 -30.01 40.18
N LEU A 248 1.22 -31.31 39.96
CA LEU A 248 0.46 -31.84 38.86
C LEU A 248 -1.01 -31.38 38.86
N ALA A 249 -1.64 -31.38 40.05
CA ALA A 249 -3.01 -30.92 40.22
C ALA A 249 -3.15 -29.42 39.90
N ALA A 250 -2.21 -28.59 40.36
CA ALA A 250 -2.21 -27.15 40.04
C ALA A 250 -2.06 -26.89 38.51
N GLN A 251 -1.18 -27.63 37.85
CA GLN A 251 -1.01 -27.52 36.39
C GLN A 251 -2.21 -28.06 35.63
N ALA A 252 -2.83 -29.16 36.07
CA ALA A 252 -4.04 -29.68 35.44
C ALA A 252 -5.23 -28.71 35.59
N THR A 253 -5.32 -27.99 36.72
CA THR A 253 -6.34 -26.96 36.94
C THR A 253 -6.09 -25.79 36.01
N ALA A 254 -4.86 -25.25 35.95
CA ALA A 254 -4.50 -24.14 35.04
C ALA A 254 -4.74 -24.49 33.56
N LEU A 255 -4.48 -25.76 33.19
CA LEU A 255 -4.76 -26.25 31.84
C LEU A 255 -6.26 -26.33 31.55
N ARG A 256 -7.06 -26.83 32.50
CA ARG A 256 -8.52 -26.91 32.38
C ARG A 256 -9.12 -25.51 32.23
N ASP A 257 -8.69 -24.56 33.05
CA ASP A 257 -9.16 -23.18 33.00
C ASP A 257 -8.79 -22.55 31.66
N PHE A 258 -7.58 -22.76 31.19
CA PHE A 258 -7.13 -22.32 29.86
C PHE A 258 -7.98 -22.90 28.71
N VAL A 259 -8.24 -24.20 28.70
CA VAL A 259 -9.05 -24.87 27.67
C VAL A 259 -10.49 -24.37 27.69
N ASN A 260 -11.06 -24.10 28.88
CA ASN A 260 -12.42 -23.59 29.00
C ASN A 260 -12.52 -22.13 28.52
N GLU A 261 -11.54 -21.31 28.86
CA GLU A 261 -11.54 -19.86 28.50
C GLU A 261 -11.22 -19.62 27.01
N HIS A 262 -10.42 -20.51 26.38
CA HIS A 262 -9.90 -20.30 25.02
C HIS A 262 -10.25 -21.44 24.06
N SER A 263 -11.39 -22.07 24.25
CA SER A 263 -11.83 -23.21 23.44
C SER A 263 -11.96 -22.88 21.95
N ASP A 264 -12.34 -21.64 21.61
CA ASP A 264 -12.43 -21.10 20.26
C ASP A 264 -11.07 -21.08 19.55
N ARG A 265 -10.03 -20.62 20.23
CA ARG A 265 -8.65 -20.59 19.69
C ARG A 265 -8.07 -21.99 19.53
N ILE A 266 -8.38 -22.90 20.45
CA ILE A 266 -7.94 -24.31 20.36
C ILE A 266 -8.60 -25.00 19.18
N VAL A 267 -9.91 -24.80 18.97
CA VAL A 267 -10.63 -25.32 17.81
C VAL A 267 -10.08 -24.73 16.52
N PHE A 268 -9.86 -23.42 16.48
CA PHE A 268 -9.24 -22.78 15.32
C PHE A 268 -7.86 -23.36 15.02
N HIS A 269 -7.01 -23.55 16.03
CA HIS A 269 -5.68 -24.15 15.84
C HIS A 269 -5.78 -25.61 15.36
N ALA A 270 -6.68 -26.40 15.90
CA ALA A 270 -6.93 -27.77 15.42
C ALA A 270 -7.36 -27.79 13.95
N LEU A 271 -8.23 -26.85 13.53
CA LEU A 271 -8.62 -26.70 12.13
C LEU A 271 -7.42 -26.33 11.24
N VAL A 272 -6.56 -25.42 11.71
CA VAL A 272 -5.31 -25.07 11.00
C VAL A 272 -4.41 -26.30 10.85
N VAL A 273 -4.23 -27.10 11.89
CA VAL A 273 -3.45 -28.37 11.84
C VAL A 273 -4.02 -29.31 10.77
N VAL A 274 -5.34 -29.52 10.79
CA VAL A 274 -6.01 -30.42 9.83
C VAL A 274 -5.89 -29.87 8.40
N ALA A 275 -6.10 -28.58 8.20
CA ALA A 275 -5.98 -27.95 6.88
C ALA A 275 -4.56 -28.04 6.32
N VAL A 276 -3.56 -27.79 7.17
CA VAL A 276 -2.14 -27.90 6.80
C VAL A 276 -1.77 -29.36 6.52
N ALA A 277 -2.27 -30.32 7.32
CA ALA A 277 -2.05 -31.73 7.08
C ALA A 277 -2.68 -32.19 5.75
N ALA A 278 -3.91 -31.79 5.48
CA ALA A 278 -4.59 -32.05 4.21
C ALA A 278 -3.81 -31.45 3.01
N PHE A 279 -3.31 -30.23 3.16
CA PHE A 279 -2.45 -29.60 2.15
C PHE A 279 -1.17 -30.41 1.89
N PHE A 280 -0.45 -30.83 2.96
CA PHE A 280 0.76 -31.64 2.77
C PHE A 280 0.48 -33.03 2.18
N LEU A 281 -0.66 -33.65 2.50
CA LEU A 281 -1.09 -34.91 1.89
C LEU A 281 -1.42 -34.72 0.41
N TRP A 282 -2.12 -33.65 0.05
CA TRP A 282 -2.39 -33.28 -1.34
C TRP A 282 -1.08 -32.98 -2.10
N ALA A 283 -0.22 -32.16 -1.52
CA ALA A 283 1.07 -31.78 -2.12
C ALA A 283 1.98 -33.00 -2.32
N ARG A 284 1.97 -33.96 -1.39
CA ARG A 284 2.67 -35.25 -1.52
C ARG A 284 2.21 -36.05 -2.74
N ARG A 285 0.89 -36.15 -2.96
CA ARG A 285 0.33 -36.83 -4.13
C ARG A 285 0.77 -36.15 -5.41
N ARG A 286 0.77 -34.83 -5.42
CA ARG A 286 1.16 -34.03 -6.59
C ARG A 286 2.68 -34.06 -6.85
N ALA A 287 3.48 -34.01 -5.80
CA ALA A 287 4.95 -34.04 -5.89
C ALA A 287 5.47 -35.38 -6.45
N ARG A 288 4.81 -36.52 -6.15
CA ARG A 288 5.18 -37.83 -6.69
C ARG A 288 5.00 -37.97 -8.21
N GLY A 289 4.15 -37.13 -8.82
CA GLY A 289 3.98 -37.05 -10.27
C GLY A 289 4.95 -36.14 -10.99
N LEU A 290 5.86 -35.45 -10.28
CA LEU A 290 6.84 -34.57 -10.88
C LEU A 290 8.12 -35.35 -11.22
N ASN A 291 8.47 -35.36 -12.50
CA ASN A 291 9.78 -35.83 -12.98
C ASN A 291 10.84 -34.78 -12.63
N ALA A 292 11.44 -34.88 -11.48
CA ALA A 292 12.41 -33.92 -10.99
C ALA A 292 13.85 -34.48 -11.05
N ALA A 293 14.84 -33.63 -11.31
CA ALA A 293 16.25 -33.96 -11.19
C ALA A 293 16.57 -34.48 -9.77
N GLU A 294 17.50 -35.43 -9.63
CA GLU A 294 17.77 -36.18 -8.38
C GLU A 294 17.88 -35.29 -7.11
N GLY A 295 18.58 -34.16 -7.19
CA GLY A 295 18.71 -33.24 -6.03
C GLY A 295 17.43 -32.56 -5.59
N VAL A 296 16.53 -32.28 -6.54
CA VAL A 296 15.22 -31.65 -6.28
C VAL A 296 14.24 -32.69 -5.76
N ALA A 297 14.27 -33.90 -6.32
CA ALA A 297 13.48 -35.02 -5.84
C ALA A 297 13.79 -35.31 -4.37
N GLN A 298 15.06 -35.28 -3.98
CA GLN A 298 15.50 -35.47 -2.60
C GLN A 298 15.00 -34.35 -1.65
N SER A 299 15.05 -33.09 -2.09
CA SER A 299 14.56 -31.96 -1.28
C SER A 299 13.04 -32.00 -1.10
N LEU A 300 12.28 -32.34 -2.13
CA LEU A 300 10.84 -32.54 -2.07
C LEU A 300 10.46 -33.77 -1.20
N ALA A 301 11.20 -34.87 -1.31
CA ALA A 301 10.95 -36.08 -0.52
C ALA A 301 11.12 -35.82 0.99
N ILE A 302 12.12 -35.01 1.40
CA ILE A 302 12.35 -34.64 2.81
C ILE A 302 11.12 -33.96 3.41
N VAL A 303 10.43 -33.11 2.65
CA VAL A 303 9.28 -32.31 3.12
C VAL A 303 7.98 -33.10 3.04
N PHE A 304 7.74 -33.79 1.91
CA PHE A 304 6.44 -34.38 1.62
C PHE A 304 6.30 -35.87 2.00
N ASP A 305 7.39 -36.58 2.30
CA ASP A 305 7.31 -37.95 2.77
C ASP A 305 6.74 -38.10 4.18
N GLN A 306 6.84 -37.01 5.00
CA GLN A 306 6.31 -37.01 6.36
C GLN A 306 5.29 -35.85 6.52
N PRO A 307 4.12 -35.94 5.87
CA PRO A 307 3.15 -34.83 5.84
C PRO A 307 2.62 -34.47 7.22
N ILE A 308 2.40 -35.45 8.11
CA ILE A 308 1.93 -35.21 9.48
C ILE A 308 3.00 -34.48 10.31
N ALA A 309 4.26 -34.93 10.23
CA ALA A 309 5.34 -34.26 10.95
C ALA A 309 5.56 -32.82 10.45
N ALA A 310 5.48 -32.62 9.14
CA ALA A 310 5.60 -31.28 8.53
C ALA A 310 4.45 -30.36 8.97
N SER A 311 3.21 -30.88 9.04
CA SER A 311 2.05 -30.11 9.49
C SER A 311 2.15 -29.73 10.95
N LEU A 312 2.60 -30.62 11.82
CA LEU A 312 2.77 -30.33 13.25
C LEU A 312 3.87 -29.30 13.50
N VAL A 313 5.00 -29.35 12.79
CA VAL A 313 6.05 -28.32 12.91
C VAL A 313 5.56 -26.96 12.41
N LEU A 314 4.84 -26.90 11.30
CA LEU A 314 4.31 -25.63 10.79
C LEU A 314 3.20 -25.08 11.71
N SER A 315 2.39 -25.95 12.27
CA SER A 315 1.37 -25.60 13.25
C SER A 315 1.99 -25.03 14.54
N MET A 316 3.09 -25.62 15.04
CA MET A 316 3.82 -25.07 16.17
C MET A 316 4.31 -23.63 15.91
N LEU A 317 4.84 -23.37 14.70
CA LEU A 317 5.21 -22.02 14.32
C LEU A 317 4.01 -21.06 14.32
N SER A 318 2.82 -21.53 13.97
CA SER A 318 1.58 -20.73 14.05
C SER A 318 1.07 -20.57 15.49
N ALA A 319 1.31 -21.56 16.37
CA ALA A 319 0.92 -21.51 17.77
C ALA A 319 1.56 -20.33 18.51
N PHE A 320 2.77 -19.95 18.16
CA PHE A 320 3.44 -18.79 18.72
C PHE A 320 2.65 -17.48 18.50
N TRP A 321 1.83 -17.41 17.47
CA TRP A 321 0.98 -16.26 17.14
C TRP A 321 -0.44 -16.40 17.67
N ILE A 322 -0.98 -17.61 17.63
CA ILE A 322 -2.34 -17.92 18.10
C ILE A 322 -2.42 -17.76 19.63
N TYR A 323 -1.35 -18.15 20.34
CA TYR A 323 -1.24 -18.10 21.79
C TYR A 323 -0.30 -17.00 22.29
N ALA A 324 -0.15 -15.92 21.56
CA ALA A 324 0.65 -14.77 21.98
C ALA A 324 0.05 -14.14 23.27
N GLY A 325 0.88 -14.01 24.31
CA GLY A 325 0.43 -13.45 25.61
C GLY A 325 -0.20 -14.45 26.59
N GLU A 326 -0.33 -15.73 26.21
CA GLU A 326 -0.97 -16.76 27.02
C GLU A 326 0.00 -17.47 28.00
N PRO A 327 -0.55 -18.17 29.03
CA PRO A 327 0.25 -18.89 30.04
C PRO A 327 1.22 -19.89 29.43
N ARG A 328 2.33 -20.12 30.12
CA ARG A 328 3.39 -21.06 29.72
C ARG A 328 2.89 -22.47 29.41
N THR A 329 1.83 -22.93 30.12
CA THR A 329 1.19 -24.24 29.97
C THR A 329 0.59 -24.45 28.56
N ALA A 330 0.04 -23.42 27.93
CA ALA A 330 -0.52 -23.52 26.57
C ALA A 330 0.58 -23.72 25.50
N ARG A 331 1.71 -23.06 25.67
CA ARG A 331 2.88 -23.25 24.81
C ARG A 331 3.47 -24.64 24.94
N LEU A 332 3.58 -25.18 26.16
CA LEU A 332 4.07 -26.52 26.43
C LEU A 332 3.31 -27.60 25.64
N ILE A 333 1.98 -27.50 25.52
CA ILE A 333 1.20 -28.49 24.76
C ILE A 333 1.59 -28.49 23.28
N ALA A 334 1.71 -27.29 22.68
CA ALA A 334 2.11 -27.16 21.29
C ALA A 334 3.55 -27.68 21.06
N GLU A 335 4.45 -27.41 22.01
CA GLU A 335 5.84 -27.83 21.98
C GLU A 335 5.97 -29.36 22.13
N ILE A 336 5.26 -29.98 23.04
CA ILE A 336 5.25 -31.46 23.24
C ILE A 336 4.76 -32.17 21.96
N GLY A 337 3.74 -31.61 21.30
CA GLY A 337 3.20 -32.21 20.06
C GLY A 337 4.13 -32.08 18.86
N ALA A 338 4.85 -30.97 18.75
CA ALA A 338 5.68 -30.66 17.59
C ALA A 338 7.12 -31.17 17.69
N PHE A 339 7.66 -31.29 18.89
CA PHE A 339 9.06 -31.67 19.09
C PHE A 339 9.41 -33.04 18.52
N PRO A 340 8.66 -34.13 18.75
CA PRO A 340 8.89 -35.42 18.11
C PRO A 340 8.84 -35.35 16.58
N SER A 341 7.95 -34.53 16.05
CA SER A 341 7.78 -34.32 14.61
C SER A 341 8.99 -33.59 14.01
N MET A 342 9.48 -32.56 14.68
CA MET A 342 10.73 -31.89 14.33
C MET A 342 11.91 -32.84 14.33
N LEU A 343 12.02 -33.67 15.35
CA LEU A 343 13.06 -34.69 15.48
C LEU A 343 13.05 -35.69 14.28
N LEU A 344 11.86 -36.13 13.88
CA LEU A 344 11.69 -37.03 12.74
C LEU A 344 12.15 -36.38 11.42
N ILE A 345 11.88 -35.10 11.23
CA ILE A 345 12.31 -34.35 10.04
C ILE A 345 13.83 -34.17 10.06
N LEU A 346 14.38 -33.70 11.17
CA LEU A 346 15.81 -33.39 11.28
C LEU A 346 16.71 -34.65 11.24
N ARG A 347 16.25 -35.79 11.82
CA ARG A 347 16.98 -37.07 11.80
C ARG A 347 17.40 -37.51 10.41
N ARG A 348 16.60 -37.20 9.38
CA ARG A 348 16.91 -37.57 7.98
C ARG A 348 17.91 -36.62 7.32
N GLN A 349 18.04 -35.40 7.84
CA GLN A 349 18.87 -34.36 7.25
C GLN A 349 20.25 -34.29 7.90
N VAL A 350 20.36 -34.73 9.15
CA VAL A 350 21.58 -34.71 9.93
C VAL A 350 22.44 -35.94 9.60
N ALA A 351 23.70 -35.72 9.34
CA ALA A 351 24.66 -36.79 9.07
C ALA A 351 24.66 -37.84 10.20
N PRO A 352 24.81 -39.14 9.90
CA PRO A 352 24.71 -40.21 10.89
C PRO A 352 25.55 -39.99 12.16
N PRO A 353 26.84 -39.50 12.10
CA PRO A 353 27.64 -39.30 13.29
C PRO A 353 27.12 -38.19 14.23
N MET A 354 26.20 -37.35 13.75
CA MET A 354 25.63 -36.21 14.46
C MET A 354 24.24 -36.48 15.05
N ARG A 355 23.61 -37.59 14.73
CA ARG A 355 22.30 -37.97 15.29
C ARG A 355 22.32 -38.07 16.83
N PRO A 356 23.39 -38.50 17.50
CA PRO A 356 23.47 -38.48 18.97
C PRO A 356 23.24 -37.09 19.57
N VAL A 357 23.79 -36.02 18.97
CA VAL A 357 23.57 -34.62 19.44
C VAL A 357 22.09 -34.26 19.40
N LEU A 358 21.38 -34.66 18.34
CA LEU A 358 19.96 -34.43 18.20
C LEU A 358 19.15 -35.18 19.26
N TYR A 359 19.54 -36.42 19.57
CA TYR A 359 18.88 -37.21 20.64
C TYR A 359 19.18 -36.66 22.03
N VAL A 360 20.39 -36.17 22.29
CA VAL A 360 20.72 -35.50 23.57
C VAL A 360 19.92 -34.23 23.74
N MET A 361 19.80 -33.40 22.68
CA MET A 361 18.92 -32.22 22.73
C MET A 361 17.45 -32.60 22.97
N ALA A 362 16.99 -33.73 22.42
CA ALA A 362 15.67 -34.27 22.70
C ALA A 362 15.52 -34.74 24.16
N ALA A 363 16.55 -35.34 24.71
CA ALA A 363 16.56 -35.72 26.14
C ALA A 363 16.54 -34.50 27.05
N PHE A 364 17.29 -33.45 26.72
CA PHE A 364 17.25 -32.18 27.45
C PHE A 364 15.86 -31.58 27.45
N PHE A 365 15.21 -31.49 26.28
CA PHE A 365 13.84 -30.98 26.19
C PHE A 365 12.86 -31.78 27.07
N LEU A 366 13.00 -33.13 27.13
CA LEU A 366 12.20 -33.96 28.01
C LEU A 366 12.50 -33.71 29.49
N VAL A 367 13.79 -33.51 29.87
CA VAL A 367 14.21 -33.15 31.21
C VAL A 367 13.67 -31.76 31.60
N ASP A 368 13.68 -30.80 30.69
CA ASP A 368 13.09 -29.49 30.90
C ASP A 368 11.58 -29.58 31.22
N ILE A 369 10.83 -30.41 30.49
CA ILE A 369 9.41 -30.66 30.79
C ILE A 369 9.23 -31.26 32.18
N VAL A 370 10.04 -32.27 32.52
CA VAL A 370 9.99 -32.90 33.86
C VAL A 370 10.37 -31.88 34.93
N ARG A 371 11.36 -31.03 34.72
CA ARG A 371 11.77 -29.97 35.64
C ARG A 371 10.66 -28.95 35.88
N ASP A 372 9.95 -28.55 34.83
CA ASP A 372 8.79 -27.65 34.95
C ASP A 372 7.65 -28.29 35.76
N LEU A 373 7.48 -29.62 35.70
CA LEU A 373 6.52 -30.37 36.51
C LEU A 373 6.89 -30.46 38.01
N VAL A 374 8.19 -30.44 38.31
CA VAL A 374 8.70 -30.57 39.69
C VAL A 374 9.25 -29.26 40.24
N ILE A 375 8.88 -28.13 39.70
CA ILE A 375 9.39 -26.78 40.04
C ILE A 375 9.21 -26.43 41.53
N GLN A 376 8.24 -27.04 42.22
CA GLN A 376 8.00 -26.86 43.65
C GLN A 376 8.98 -27.65 44.55
N LEU A 377 9.74 -28.59 43.98
CA LEU A 377 10.76 -29.39 44.67
C LEU A 377 12.16 -28.81 44.42
N SER A 378 12.51 -27.76 45.12
CA SER A 378 13.71 -26.94 44.87
C SER A 378 15.03 -27.74 44.78
N LEU A 379 15.21 -28.81 45.53
CA LEU A 379 16.42 -29.64 45.46
C LEU A 379 16.43 -30.51 44.18
N LEU A 380 15.34 -31.19 43.88
CA LEU A 380 15.24 -32.10 42.72
C LEU A 380 15.35 -31.30 41.40
N GLU A 381 14.65 -30.19 41.33
CA GLU A 381 14.72 -29.26 40.20
C GLU A 381 16.17 -28.80 39.96
N ARG A 382 16.85 -28.39 41.01
CA ARG A 382 18.25 -27.92 40.96
C ARG A 382 19.24 -29.04 40.58
N VAL A 383 19.08 -30.24 41.07
CA VAL A 383 19.91 -31.39 40.70
C VAL A 383 19.71 -31.77 39.25
N LEU A 384 18.44 -31.81 38.76
CA LEU A 384 18.16 -32.07 37.35
C LEU A 384 18.78 -31.03 36.45
N PHE A 385 18.64 -29.72 36.80
CA PHE A 385 19.26 -28.64 36.08
C PHE A 385 20.79 -28.74 36.02
N LEU A 386 21.45 -29.06 37.14
CA LEU A 386 22.90 -29.20 37.17
C LEU A 386 23.38 -30.39 36.36
N LEU A 387 22.66 -31.52 36.38
CA LEU A 387 22.95 -32.70 35.55
C LEU A 387 22.84 -32.34 34.04
N GLU A 388 21.81 -31.60 33.68
CA GLU A 388 21.57 -31.09 32.33
C GLU A 388 22.71 -30.17 31.88
N MET A 389 23.10 -29.20 32.70
CA MET A 389 24.18 -28.27 32.39
C MET A 389 25.55 -28.98 32.32
N LEU A 390 25.79 -29.97 33.16
CA LEU A 390 27.00 -30.80 33.07
C LEU A 390 27.06 -31.59 31.78
N THR A 391 25.95 -32.26 31.42
CA THR A 391 25.83 -33.01 30.17
C THR A 391 25.95 -32.13 28.94
N ALA A 392 25.35 -30.94 28.95
CA ALA A 392 25.46 -29.95 27.90
C ALA A 392 26.91 -29.44 27.73
N THR A 393 27.58 -29.16 28.88
CA THR A 393 28.98 -28.72 28.87
C THR A 393 29.87 -29.81 28.26
N VAL A 394 29.73 -31.07 28.67
CA VAL A 394 30.47 -32.20 28.12
C VAL A 394 30.20 -32.38 26.62
N MET A 395 28.95 -32.32 26.20
CA MET A 395 28.56 -32.42 24.78
C MET A 395 29.15 -31.30 23.95
N LEU A 396 29.03 -30.05 24.39
CA LEU A 396 29.59 -28.89 23.68
C LEU A 396 31.11 -28.95 23.62
N ALA A 397 31.78 -29.35 24.71
CA ALA A 397 33.23 -29.57 24.72
C ALA A 397 33.64 -30.67 23.74
N TRP A 398 32.88 -31.76 23.64
CA TRP A 398 33.09 -32.81 22.67
C TRP A 398 32.92 -32.30 21.22
N ILE A 399 31.84 -31.54 20.93
CA ILE A 399 31.58 -30.95 19.61
C ILE A 399 32.73 -30.00 19.20
N THR A 400 33.20 -29.15 20.11
CA THR A 400 34.25 -28.16 19.81
C THR A 400 35.67 -28.76 19.65
N ARG A 401 35.94 -29.91 20.28
CA ARG A 401 37.28 -30.57 20.30
C ARG A 401 37.39 -31.79 19.41
N SER A 402 36.31 -32.50 19.09
CA SER A 402 36.35 -33.73 18.28
C SER A 402 36.46 -33.43 16.78
N ARG A 403 37.07 -34.36 16.02
CA ARG A 403 37.12 -34.31 14.54
C ARG A 403 35.75 -34.31 13.91
N HIS A 404 34.82 -35.14 14.43
CA HIS A 404 33.46 -35.21 13.97
C HIS A 404 32.69 -33.91 14.26
N GLY A 405 32.99 -33.26 15.38
CA GLY A 405 32.41 -31.93 15.68
C GLY A 405 32.93 -30.87 14.72
N HIS A 406 34.15 -30.97 14.25
CA HIS A 406 34.70 -30.07 13.24
C HIS A 406 33.98 -30.18 11.89
N GLU A 407 33.58 -31.38 11.47
CA GLU A 407 32.75 -31.62 10.29
C GLU A 407 31.37 -30.97 10.43
N LEU A 408 30.76 -31.01 11.63
CA LEU A 408 29.53 -30.27 11.95
C LEU A 408 29.71 -28.76 11.76
N LEU A 409 30.78 -28.23 12.30
CA LEU A 409 31.08 -26.80 12.27
C LEU A 409 31.35 -26.30 10.84
N THR A 410 31.73 -27.18 9.92
CA THR A 410 32.02 -26.87 8.51
C THR A 410 30.88 -27.23 7.57
N SER A 411 29.90 -28.03 8.02
CA SER A 411 28.77 -28.47 7.20
C SER A 411 27.88 -27.28 6.73
N LYS A 412 27.24 -27.42 5.55
CA LYS A 412 26.34 -26.41 4.97
C LYS A 412 24.97 -26.30 5.69
N LEU A 413 24.77 -27.05 6.78
CA LEU A 413 23.46 -27.17 7.45
C LEU A 413 23.12 -25.98 8.37
N GLY A 414 24.10 -25.15 8.77
CA GLY A 414 23.93 -24.14 9.82
C GLY A 414 23.42 -22.77 9.34
N LEU A 415 23.00 -21.96 10.31
CA LEU A 415 22.54 -20.58 10.15
C LEU A 415 23.67 -19.58 9.88
N ALA A 416 24.91 -19.93 10.23
CA ALA A 416 26.06 -19.04 10.21
C ALA A 416 27.28 -19.64 9.47
N VAL A 417 28.20 -18.78 9.04
CA VAL A 417 29.49 -19.13 8.45
C VAL A 417 30.34 -19.86 9.48
N GLY A 418 31.27 -20.75 9.08
CA GLY A 418 31.99 -21.66 9.95
C GLY A 418 32.67 -21.02 11.17
N HIS A 419 33.30 -19.84 11.03
CA HIS A 419 33.93 -19.11 12.14
C HIS A 419 32.90 -18.59 13.15
N THR A 420 31.80 -18.00 12.70
CA THR A 420 30.71 -17.50 13.55
C THR A 420 30.05 -18.65 14.32
N ARG A 421 29.91 -19.80 13.67
CA ARG A 421 29.35 -21.02 14.29
C ARG A 421 30.24 -21.52 15.42
N ARG A 422 31.54 -21.61 15.18
CA ARG A 422 32.53 -22.02 16.22
C ARG A 422 32.50 -21.04 17.39
N PHE A 423 32.40 -19.74 17.13
CA PHE A 423 32.27 -18.73 18.17
C PHE A 423 31.03 -18.95 19.01
N LEU A 424 29.87 -19.17 18.38
CA LEU A 424 28.57 -19.41 19.07
C LEU A 424 28.62 -20.69 19.92
N PHE A 425 29.18 -21.78 19.43
CA PHE A 425 29.34 -23.00 20.21
C PHE A 425 30.31 -22.82 21.42
N ASN A 426 31.40 -22.09 21.25
CA ASN A 426 32.30 -21.76 22.36
C ASN A 426 31.61 -20.84 23.39
N LEU A 427 30.81 -19.87 22.94
CA LEU A 427 30.01 -18.99 23.79
C LEU A 427 28.98 -19.80 24.58
N ALA A 428 28.28 -20.73 23.93
CA ALA A 428 27.36 -21.63 24.61
C ALA A 428 28.05 -22.54 25.62
N LEU A 429 29.27 -23.05 25.29
CA LEU A 429 30.08 -23.83 26.22
C LEU A 429 30.44 -23.04 27.47
N VAL A 430 30.92 -21.82 27.30
CA VAL A 430 31.23 -20.92 28.44
C VAL A 430 29.98 -20.61 29.24
N GLY A 431 28.86 -20.35 28.57
CA GLY A 431 27.56 -20.09 29.21
C GLY A 431 27.09 -21.27 30.06
N CYS A 432 27.12 -22.50 29.53
CA CYS A 432 26.76 -23.72 30.31
C CYS A 432 27.72 -23.95 31.48
N LEU A 433 29.02 -23.69 31.34
CA LEU A 433 29.97 -23.77 32.44
C LEU A 433 29.68 -22.73 33.53
N VAL A 434 29.38 -21.49 33.16
CA VAL A 434 28.97 -20.41 34.09
C VAL A 434 27.71 -20.80 34.80
N ALA A 435 26.68 -21.30 34.09
CA ALA A 435 25.43 -21.75 34.65
C ALA A 435 25.63 -22.91 35.63
N LEU A 436 26.52 -23.86 35.33
CA LEU A 436 26.85 -24.96 36.19
C LEU A 436 27.49 -24.46 37.50
N VAL A 437 28.51 -23.59 37.41
CA VAL A 437 29.20 -23.02 38.58
C VAL A 437 28.25 -22.19 39.44
N ALA A 438 27.50 -21.28 38.80
CA ALA A 438 26.52 -20.45 39.50
C ALA A 438 25.45 -21.30 40.19
N GLY A 439 24.95 -22.35 39.54
CA GLY A 439 23.98 -23.27 40.10
C GLY A 439 24.54 -24.04 41.31
N VAL A 440 25.80 -24.47 41.32
CA VAL A 440 26.46 -25.15 42.46
C VAL A 440 26.63 -24.18 43.64
N VAL A 441 27.06 -22.93 43.39
CA VAL A 441 27.31 -21.90 44.39
C VAL A 441 26.05 -21.37 45.03
N GLY A 442 24.92 -21.38 44.31
CA GLY A 442 23.64 -20.90 44.81
C GLY A 442 23.11 -19.60 44.18
N ASN A 443 23.71 -19.16 43.11
CA ASN A 443 23.24 -18.06 42.26
C ASN A 443 22.24 -18.61 41.27
N VAL A 444 21.04 -18.96 41.72
CA VAL A 444 20.03 -19.74 40.95
C VAL A 444 19.50 -18.92 39.78
N SER A 445 19.24 -17.63 39.96
CA SER A 445 18.73 -16.75 38.90
C SER A 445 19.73 -16.59 37.76
N LEU A 446 21.00 -16.40 38.08
CA LEU A 446 22.07 -16.35 37.05
C LEU A 446 22.22 -17.70 36.33
N ALA A 447 22.21 -18.79 37.07
CA ALA A 447 22.31 -20.14 36.52
C ALA A 447 21.17 -20.44 35.55
N ARG A 448 19.91 -20.14 35.92
CA ARG A 448 18.72 -20.31 35.09
C ARG A 448 18.77 -19.38 33.85
N LEU A 449 19.06 -18.08 34.01
CA LEU A 449 19.12 -17.13 32.90
C LEU A 449 20.10 -17.59 31.85
N VAL A 450 21.32 -17.93 32.21
CA VAL A 450 22.36 -18.31 31.26
C VAL A 450 22.18 -19.74 30.75
N GLY A 451 21.85 -20.70 31.61
CA GLY A 451 21.73 -22.11 31.23
C GLY A 451 20.45 -22.40 30.44
N SER A 452 19.29 -21.99 30.96
CA SER A 452 18.04 -22.16 30.21
C SER A 452 18.03 -21.30 28.94
N GLY A 453 18.59 -20.09 28.97
CA GLY A 453 18.76 -19.25 27.79
C GLY A 453 19.58 -19.95 26.68
N ALA A 454 20.67 -20.63 27.06
CA ALA A 454 21.48 -21.39 26.12
C ALA A 454 20.73 -22.59 25.53
N LEU A 455 19.99 -23.35 26.34
CA LEU A 455 19.20 -24.50 25.89
C LEU A 455 18.03 -24.07 24.99
N LEU A 456 17.22 -23.10 25.43
CA LEU A 456 16.09 -22.58 24.66
C LEU A 456 16.53 -21.98 23.32
N SER A 457 17.67 -21.26 23.29
CA SER A 457 18.23 -20.78 22.03
C SER A 457 18.67 -21.92 21.12
N GLY A 458 19.13 -23.03 21.67
CA GLY A 458 19.43 -24.27 20.94
C GLY A 458 18.18 -24.95 20.38
N TYR A 459 17.12 -25.08 21.17
CA TYR A 459 15.81 -25.63 20.71
C TYR A 459 15.22 -24.74 19.62
N LEU A 460 15.25 -23.43 19.80
CA LEU A 460 14.79 -22.47 18.78
C LEU A 460 15.56 -22.63 17.46
N ALA A 461 16.87 -22.81 17.54
CA ALA A 461 17.69 -23.05 16.34
C ALA A 461 17.24 -24.32 15.60
N LEU A 462 16.96 -25.41 16.31
CA LEU A 462 16.47 -26.65 15.71
C LEU A 462 15.08 -26.47 15.04
N VAL A 463 14.15 -25.79 15.73
CA VAL A 463 12.82 -25.48 15.19
C VAL A 463 12.92 -24.63 13.93
N LEU A 464 13.74 -23.57 13.98
CA LEU A 464 13.93 -22.67 12.85
C LEU A 464 14.66 -23.33 11.66
N ILE A 465 15.60 -24.23 11.91
CA ILE A 465 16.24 -25.04 10.87
C ILE A 465 15.22 -25.95 10.22
N ALA A 466 14.37 -26.64 11.00
CA ALA A 466 13.31 -27.50 10.48
C ALA A 466 12.30 -26.67 9.67
N GLY A 467 11.83 -25.56 10.20
CA GLY A 467 10.90 -24.63 9.53
C GLY A 467 11.48 -24.08 8.22
N ARG A 468 12.76 -23.69 8.23
CA ARG A 468 13.45 -23.23 7.00
C ARG A 468 13.45 -24.32 5.92
N ARG A 469 13.75 -25.55 6.29
CA ARG A 469 13.76 -26.68 5.35
C ARG A 469 12.39 -27.00 4.77
N LEU A 470 11.35 -26.87 5.60
CA LEU A 470 9.97 -26.99 5.14
C LEU A 470 9.63 -25.86 4.15
N ALA A 471 10.01 -24.61 4.46
CA ALA A 471 9.78 -23.48 3.59
C ALA A 471 10.56 -23.59 2.26
N GLU A 472 11.82 -24.03 2.29
CA GLU A 472 12.62 -24.32 1.10
C GLU A 472 11.92 -25.34 0.20
N GLY A 473 11.43 -26.45 0.76
CA GLY A 473 10.67 -27.46 0.00
C GLY A 473 9.33 -26.96 -0.53
N LEU A 474 8.61 -26.13 0.24
CA LEU A 474 7.35 -25.53 -0.21
C LEU A 474 7.56 -24.54 -1.37
N ILE A 475 8.64 -23.73 -1.32
CA ILE A 475 8.99 -22.83 -2.42
C ILE A 475 9.32 -23.61 -3.69
N LEU A 476 10.17 -24.65 -3.58
CA LEU A 476 10.49 -25.53 -4.69
C LEU A 476 9.25 -26.17 -5.29
N PHE A 477 8.33 -26.63 -4.45
CA PHE A 477 7.05 -27.19 -4.88
C PHE A 477 6.20 -26.15 -5.60
N ALA A 478 6.04 -24.96 -5.02
CA ALA A 478 5.24 -23.88 -5.59
C ALA A 478 5.76 -23.43 -6.97
N LEU A 479 7.08 -23.33 -7.13
CA LEU A 479 7.70 -22.95 -8.41
C LEU A 479 7.52 -24.01 -9.52
N ARG A 480 7.18 -25.25 -9.16
CA ARG A 480 7.07 -26.38 -10.12
C ARG A 480 5.66 -26.88 -10.34
N VAL A 481 4.69 -26.33 -9.63
CA VAL A 481 3.26 -26.72 -9.73
C VAL A 481 2.43 -25.56 -10.25
N PRO A 482 1.41 -25.79 -11.11
CA PRO A 482 0.45 -24.74 -11.47
C PRO A 482 -0.18 -24.08 -10.24
N PRO A 483 -0.40 -22.75 -10.23
CA PRO A 483 -0.31 -21.84 -11.39
C PRO A 483 1.08 -21.26 -11.67
N LEU A 484 2.04 -21.30 -10.70
CA LEU A 484 3.30 -20.54 -10.81
C LEU A 484 4.22 -21.04 -11.93
N VAL A 485 4.20 -22.34 -12.25
CA VAL A 485 4.99 -22.91 -13.36
C VAL A 485 4.62 -22.32 -14.73
N HIS A 486 3.40 -21.77 -14.88
CA HIS A 486 2.96 -21.13 -16.13
C HIS A 486 3.43 -19.67 -16.27
N LEU A 487 4.04 -19.12 -15.24
CA LEU A 487 4.65 -17.79 -15.30
C LEU A 487 5.97 -17.90 -16.07
N ARG A 488 6.15 -17.08 -17.10
CA ARG A 488 7.39 -17.01 -17.87
C ARG A 488 8.60 -16.68 -17.00
N MET A 489 8.40 -15.80 -16.02
CA MET A 489 9.38 -15.46 -14.99
C MET A 489 9.93 -16.73 -14.30
N VAL A 490 9.05 -17.68 -13.94
CA VAL A 490 9.45 -18.93 -13.29
C VAL A 490 10.14 -19.88 -14.27
N GLN A 491 9.69 -19.94 -15.52
CA GLN A 491 10.28 -20.78 -16.55
C GLN A 491 11.69 -20.36 -16.95
N HIS A 492 11.96 -19.05 -17.10
CA HIS A 492 13.25 -18.55 -17.54
C HIS A 492 14.23 -18.27 -16.40
N HIS A 493 13.71 -17.86 -15.23
CA HIS A 493 14.52 -17.42 -14.09
C HIS A 493 14.29 -18.23 -12.80
N GLY A 494 13.81 -19.50 -12.92
CA GLY A 494 13.47 -20.34 -11.78
C GLY A 494 14.64 -20.54 -10.80
N THR A 495 15.86 -20.80 -11.29
CA THR A 495 17.07 -20.94 -10.45
C THR A 495 17.44 -19.66 -9.69
N TYR A 496 17.32 -18.51 -10.35
CA TYR A 496 17.57 -17.21 -9.70
C TYR A 496 16.55 -16.92 -8.59
N LEU A 497 15.27 -17.21 -8.84
CA LEU A 497 14.21 -17.06 -7.83
C LEU A 497 14.42 -17.99 -6.64
N GLU A 498 14.82 -19.24 -6.90
CA GLU A 498 15.17 -20.21 -5.87
C GLU A 498 16.33 -19.75 -5.00
N GLU A 499 17.44 -19.30 -5.59
CA GLU A 499 18.60 -18.78 -4.87
C GLU A 499 18.26 -17.55 -4.01
N ARG A 500 17.48 -16.62 -4.53
CA ARG A 500 17.01 -15.44 -3.80
C ARG A 500 16.08 -15.81 -2.65
N ALA A 501 15.14 -16.73 -2.88
CA ALA A 501 14.25 -17.22 -1.83
C ALA A 501 15.04 -17.92 -0.70
N HIS A 502 16.01 -18.77 -1.06
CA HIS A 502 16.92 -19.41 -0.08
C HIS A 502 17.76 -18.40 0.71
N MET A 503 18.24 -17.33 0.05
CA MET A 503 18.96 -16.25 0.72
C MET A 503 18.07 -15.51 1.72
N LEU A 504 16.86 -15.13 1.30
CA LEU A 504 15.88 -14.46 2.18
C LEU A 504 15.48 -15.32 3.37
N LEU A 505 15.23 -16.62 3.15
CA LEU A 505 14.94 -17.57 4.23
C LEU A 505 16.10 -17.70 5.22
N ARG A 506 17.35 -17.72 4.75
CA ARG A 506 18.53 -17.76 5.63
C ARG A 506 18.61 -16.51 6.50
N VAL A 507 18.45 -15.33 5.90
CA VAL A 507 18.49 -14.06 6.62
C VAL A 507 17.33 -13.97 7.64
N ALA A 508 16.11 -14.31 7.22
CA ALA A 508 14.94 -14.30 8.09
C ALA A 508 15.10 -15.27 9.27
N THR A 509 15.63 -16.48 9.02
CA THR A 509 15.88 -17.49 10.06
C THR A 509 16.96 -17.04 11.03
N ALA A 510 18.06 -16.43 10.54
CA ALA A 510 19.12 -15.91 11.38
C ALA A 510 18.64 -14.75 12.26
N LEU A 511 17.85 -13.84 11.69
CA LEU A 511 17.25 -12.73 12.43
C LEU A 511 16.27 -13.23 13.51
N ALA A 512 15.38 -14.16 13.16
CA ALA A 512 14.43 -14.76 14.09
C ALA A 512 15.13 -15.45 15.26
N TRP A 513 16.23 -16.19 14.96
CA TRP A 513 17.05 -16.81 15.99
C TRP A 513 17.73 -15.79 16.89
N THR A 514 18.31 -14.73 16.32
CA THR A 514 18.98 -13.68 17.10
C THR A 514 18.01 -12.98 18.04
N VAL A 515 16.82 -12.61 17.54
CA VAL A 515 15.77 -11.97 18.34
C VAL A 515 15.30 -12.89 19.45
N GLY A 516 15.01 -14.17 19.15
CA GLY A 516 14.57 -15.13 20.17
C GLY A 516 15.67 -15.47 21.17
N ALA A 517 16.92 -15.58 20.75
CA ALA A 517 18.05 -15.79 21.67
C ALA A 517 18.22 -14.59 22.62
N LEU A 518 18.19 -13.36 22.11
CA LEU A 518 18.23 -12.15 22.97
C LEU A 518 17.07 -12.12 23.98
N ASP A 519 15.88 -12.56 23.58
CA ASP A 519 14.70 -12.63 24.44
C ASP A 519 14.91 -13.66 25.57
N TYR A 520 15.37 -14.86 25.26
CA TYR A 520 15.65 -15.89 26.27
C TYR A 520 16.74 -15.50 27.29
N PHE A 521 17.70 -14.67 26.88
CA PHE A 521 18.68 -14.07 27.78
C PHE A 521 18.21 -12.78 28.48
N GLY A 522 16.94 -12.37 28.28
CA GLY A 522 16.42 -11.12 28.83
C GLY A 522 17.09 -9.85 28.27
N ALA A 523 17.88 -10.00 27.21
CA ALA A 523 18.66 -8.92 26.60
C ALA A 523 17.91 -8.18 25.48
N LEU A 524 16.76 -8.68 25.01
CA LEU A 524 16.02 -8.09 23.91
C LEU A 524 15.48 -6.70 24.27
N THR A 525 14.84 -6.57 25.42
CA THR A 525 14.28 -5.28 25.88
C THR A 525 15.35 -4.20 26.05
N PRO A 526 16.47 -4.44 26.77
CA PRO A 526 17.55 -3.45 26.87
C PRO A 526 18.22 -3.18 25.52
N ALA A 527 18.35 -4.17 24.65
CA ALA A 527 18.91 -3.99 23.29
C ALA A 527 18.00 -3.08 22.44
N ILE A 528 16.68 -3.29 22.48
CA ILE A 528 15.71 -2.41 21.79
C ILE A 528 15.73 -1.01 22.39
N ALA A 529 15.78 -0.89 23.73
CA ALA A 529 15.86 0.41 24.40
C ALA A 529 17.14 1.17 24.02
N GLY A 530 18.28 0.47 24.02
CA GLY A 530 19.57 1.01 23.57
C GLY A 530 19.53 1.43 22.09
N ALA A 531 19.01 0.58 21.22
CA ALA A 531 18.83 0.90 19.81
C ALA A 531 17.92 2.12 19.61
N ARG A 532 16.80 2.20 20.32
CA ARG A 532 15.91 3.38 20.27
C ARG A 532 16.60 4.64 20.79
N ALA A 533 17.39 4.55 21.86
CA ALA A 533 18.15 5.69 22.37
C ALA A 533 19.18 6.20 21.36
N VAL A 534 19.89 5.29 20.71
CA VAL A 534 20.87 5.65 19.66
C VAL A 534 20.19 6.20 18.41
N LEU A 535 19.13 5.54 17.94
CA LEU A 535 18.37 5.98 16.77
C LEU A 535 17.60 7.27 17.03
N GLY A 536 17.14 7.51 18.26
CA GLY A 536 16.43 8.70 18.70
C GLY A 536 17.36 9.87 19.06
N ALA A 537 18.68 9.67 19.09
CA ALA A 537 19.65 10.75 19.30
C ALA A 537 19.49 11.80 18.18
N SER A 538 18.96 12.96 18.51
CA SER A 538 18.63 14.02 17.54
C SER A 538 19.69 15.11 17.55
N LEU A 539 20.14 15.49 16.37
CA LEU A 539 20.90 16.72 16.10
C LEU A 539 19.94 17.83 15.69
N THR A 540 19.87 18.90 16.48
CA THR A 540 19.06 20.07 16.14
C THR A 540 19.85 21.05 15.30
N LEU A 541 19.49 21.21 14.03
CA LEU A 541 20.03 22.19 13.08
C LEU A 541 18.95 23.24 12.81
N GLY A 542 18.92 24.27 13.63
CA GLY A 542 17.90 25.34 13.56
C GLY A 542 16.49 24.81 13.88
N ALA A 543 15.57 24.94 12.93
CA ALA A 543 14.17 24.46 13.07
C ALA A 543 13.99 22.96 12.75
N LEU A 544 15.03 22.26 12.31
CA LEU A 544 14.99 20.83 11.95
C LEU A 544 15.69 20.01 13.04
N SER A 545 14.96 19.07 13.63
CA SER A 545 15.53 18.04 14.51
C SER A 545 15.63 16.74 13.71
N LEU A 546 16.84 16.37 13.32
CA LEU A 546 17.13 15.13 12.59
C LEU A 546 17.68 14.09 13.57
N SER A 547 17.04 12.94 13.66
CA SER A 547 17.57 11.81 14.40
C SER A 547 18.30 10.83 13.46
N LEU A 548 19.20 10.03 14.02
CA LEU A 548 19.82 8.94 13.25
C LEU A 548 18.77 7.96 12.69
N GLY A 549 17.66 7.77 13.44
CA GLY A 549 16.53 6.95 13.01
C GLY A 549 15.83 7.53 11.78
N ASP A 550 15.65 8.85 11.71
CA ASP A 550 15.03 9.52 10.56
C ASP A 550 15.88 9.35 9.29
N VAL A 551 17.21 9.51 9.43
CA VAL A 551 18.15 9.30 8.32
C VAL A 551 18.13 7.83 7.86
N LEU A 552 18.17 6.89 8.80
CA LEU A 552 18.08 5.47 8.48
C LEU A 552 16.74 5.12 7.83
N GLY A 553 15.64 5.67 8.35
CA GLY A 553 14.29 5.53 7.80
C GLY A 553 14.21 6.02 6.35
N PHE A 554 14.82 7.18 6.06
CA PHE A 554 14.94 7.72 4.71
C PHE A 554 15.65 6.73 3.76
N VAL A 555 16.85 6.27 4.16
CA VAL A 555 17.66 5.37 3.34
C VAL A 555 16.94 4.03 3.12
N VAL A 556 16.35 3.46 4.17
CA VAL A 556 15.62 2.19 4.09
C VAL A 556 14.40 2.33 3.18
N THR A 557 13.61 3.41 3.32
CA THR A 557 12.43 3.65 2.49
C THR A 557 12.82 3.78 1.01
N LEU A 558 13.89 4.51 0.72
CA LEU A 558 14.40 4.67 -0.65
C LEU A 558 14.89 3.32 -1.24
N TYR A 559 15.59 2.52 -0.44
CA TYR A 559 16.05 1.20 -0.85
C TYR A 559 14.88 0.23 -1.09
N VAL A 560 13.87 0.25 -0.23
CA VAL A 560 12.63 -0.54 -0.42
C VAL A 560 11.91 -0.11 -1.69
N ALA A 561 11.78 1.18 -1.94
CA ALA A 561 11.16 1.71 -3.17
C ALA A 561 11.92 1.24 -4.43
N TYR A 562 13.26 1.23 -4.38
CA TYR A 562 14.08 0.70 -5.45
C TYR A 562 13.86 -0.80 -5.66
N LEU A 563 13.80 -1.60 -4.59
CA LEU A 563 13.54 -3.04 -4.67
C LEU A 563 12.15 -3.33 -5.24
N VAL A 564 11.11 -2.62 -4.77
CA VAL A 564 9.74 -2.75 -5.27
C VAL A 564 9.69 -2.37 -6.76
N SER A 565 10.32 -1.27 -7.13
CA SER A 565 10.42 -0.82 -8.51
C SER A 565 11.08 -1.87 -9.42
N SER A 566 12.19 -2.47 -8.96
CA SER A 566 12.91 -3.51 -9.69
C SER A 566 12.08 -4.79 -9.83
N LEU A 567 11.36 -5.17 -8.76
CA LEU A 567 10.46 -6.33 -8.77
C LEU A 567 9.30 -6.13 -9.75
N VAL A 568 8.65 -4.96 -9.69
CA VAL A 568 7.53 -4.63 -10.60
C VAL A 568 8.01 -4.60 -12.05
N GLN A 569 9.17 -3.98 -12.31
CA GLN A 569 9.77 -3.96 -13.65
C GLN A 569 10.04 -5.39 -14.16
N PHE A 570 10.59 -6.25 -13.31
CA PHE A 570 10.87 -7.65 -13.64
C PHE A 570 9.59 -8.42 -14.00
N VAL A 571 8.55 -8.31 -13.17
CA VAL A 571 7.25 -8.95 -13.43
C VAL A 571 6.61 -8.43 -14.71
N LEU A 572 6.64 -7.12 -14.95
CA LEU A 572 6.07 -6.52 -16.16
C LEU A 572 6.79 -7.00 -17.43
N SER A 573 8.14 -7.03 -17.40
CA SER A 573 8.94 -7.40 -18.57
C SER A 573 8.82 -8.89 -18.91
N GLU A 574 8.75 -9.77 -17.90
CA GLU A 574 8.77 -11.21 -18.09
C GLU A 574 7.37 -11.83 -18.31
N ASP A 575 6.34 -11.36 -17.59
CA ASP A 575 5.03 -12.00 -17.59
C ASP A 575 3.92 -11.17 -18.26
N VAL A 576 3.93 -9.84 -18.09
CA VAL A 576 2.82 -8.99 -18.56
C VAL A 576 2.99 -8.57 -20.02
N PHE A 577 4.09 -7.91 -20.35
CA PHE A 577 4.30 -7.38 -21.70
C PHE A 577 4.38 -8.44 -22.81
N PRO A 578 4.99 -9.62 -22.59
CA PRO A 578 4.99 -10.66 -23.62
C PRO A 578 3.62 -11.28 -23.92
N ARG A 579 2.63 -11.10 -23.02
CA ARG A 579 1.24 -11.53 -23.26
C ARG A 579 0.41 -10.48 -24.00
N LEU A 580 0.85 -9.25 -23.98
CA LEU A 580 0.24 -8.12 -24.65
C LEU A 580 0.99 -7.92 -25.97
N SER A 581 0.29 -7.97 -27.11
CA SER A 581 0.89 -7.72 -28.44
C SER A 581 1.22 -6.23 -28.63
N LEU A 582 2.16 -5.71 -27.83
CA LEU A 582 2.56 -4.31 -27.82
C LEU A 582 3.56 -4.04 -28.94
N ARG A 583 3.49 -2.84 -29.53
CA ARG A 583 4.46 -2.39 -30.54
C ARG A 583 5.86 -2.26 -29.96
N ALA A 584 6.87 -2.50 -30.76
CA ALA A 584 8.27 -2.36 -30.37
C ALA A 584 8.52 -0.97 -29.74
N GLY A 585 9.21 -0.95 -28.58
CA GLY A 585 9.52 0.25 -27.80
C GLY A 585 8.50 0.63 -26.73
N LEU A 586 7.22 0.26 -26.85
CA LEU A 586 6.19 0.59 -25.85
C LEU A 586 6.40 -0.12 -24.51
N PRO A 587 6.79 -1.41 -24.45
CA PRO A 587 7.12 -2.09 -23.20
C PRO A 587 8.21 -1.39 -22.40
N TYR A 588 9.28 -0.96 -23.08
CA TYR A 588 10.38 -0.25 -22.45
C TYR A 588 9.94 1.12 -21.88
N ALA A 589 9.17 1.90 -22.66
CA ALA A 589 8.67 3.19 -22.22
C ALA A 589 7.73 3.06 -21.00
N LEU A 590 6.80 2.09 -21.01
CA LEU A 590 5.89 1.81 -19.90
C LEU A 590 6.62 1.35 -18.66
N SER A 591 7.57 0.41 -18.80
CA SER A 591 8.34 -0.08 -17.65
C SER A 591 9.18 1.02 -17.00
N SER A 592 9.78 1.89 -17.82
CA SER A 592 10.54 3.04 -17.35
C SER A 592 9.67 4.06 -16.62
N LEU A 593 8.49 4.37 -17.17
CA LEU A 593 7.52 5.27 -16.54
C LEU A 593 7.08 4.74 -15.18
N ILE A 594 6.68 3.48 -15.10
CA ILE A 594 6.26 2.83 -13.85
C ILE A 594 7.41 2.82 -12.83
N LYS A 595 8.63 2.50 -13.29
CA LYS A 595 9.83 2.55 -12.45
C LYS A 595 10.03 3.93 -11.83
N TYR A 596 10.04 4.97 -12.65
CA TYR A 596 10.25 6.34 -12.16
C TYR A 596 9.12 6.81 -11.24
N THR A 597 7.88 6.41 -11.53
CA THR A 597 6.73 6.72 -10.66
C THR A 597 6.89 6.08 -9.29
N ILE A 598 7.24 4.78 -9.22
CA ILE A 598 7.43 4.08 -7.94
C ILE A 598 8.60 4.69 -7.15
N VAL A 599 9.73 4.99 -7.82
CA VAL A 599 10.89 5.60 -7.17
C VAL A 599 10.56 7.02 -6.69
N PHE A 600 9.81 7.79 -7.46
CA PHE A 600 9.37 9.13 -7.09
C PHE A 600 8.44 9.12 -5.86
N VAL A 601 7.40 8.25 -5.87
CA VAL A 601 6.52 8.07 -4.70
C VAL A 601 7.32 7.60 -3.49
N GLY A 602 8.24 6.65 -3.69
CA GLY A 602 9.14 6.18 -2.65
C GLY A 602 10.04 7.28 -2.08
N PHE A 603 10.52 8.19 -2.93
CA PHE A 603 11.27 9.37 -2.50
C PHE A 603 10.42 10.31 -1.64
N LEU A 604 9.16 10.57 -2.03
CA LEU A 604 8.24 11.38 -1.23
C LEU A 604 7.99 10.75 0.15
N LEU A 605 7.75 9.43 0.19
CA LEU A 605 7.61 8.69 1.44
C LEU A 605 8.89 8.72 2.29
N ALA A 606 10.06 8.67 1.66
CA ALA A 606 11.33 8.79 2.34
C ALA A 606 11.52 10.18 2.97
N LEU A 607 11.09 11.26 2.31
CA LEU A 607 11.10 12.61 2.89
C LEU A 607 10.20 12.71 4.14
N VAL A 608 9.06 12.03 4.14
CA VAL A 608 8.18 11.91 5.32
C VAL A 608 8.89 11.17 6.45
N ALA A 609 9.57 10.06 6.13
CA ALA A 609 10.35 9.30 7.11
C ALA A 609 11.51 10.12 7.70
N LEU A 610 12.02 11.11 6.97
CA LEU A 610 13.02 12.08 7.44
C LEU A 610 12.43 13.13 8.40
N GLY A 611 11.10 13.14 8.64
CA GLY A 611 10.42 14.10 9.50
C GLY A 611 10.02 15.42 8.82
N LEU A 612 10.08 15.46 7.49
CA LEU A 612 9.61 16.63 6.74
C LEU A 612 8.08 16.66 6.71
N ASN A 613 7.51 17.84 7.01
CA ASN A 613 6.06 18.01 7.04
C ASN A 613 5.47 17.90 5.63
N LEU A 614 4.48 17.00 5.46
CA LEU A 614 3.80 16.78 4.19
C LEU A 614 3.19 18.04 3.58
N ASP A 615 2.77 19.03 4.39
CA ASP A 615 2.20 20.27 3.90
C ASP A 615 3.17 21.03 2.99
N ARG A 616 4.46 21.06 3.36
CA ARG A 616 5.50 21.70 2.53
C ARG A 616 5.77 20.92 1.25
N VAL A 617 5.75 19.58 1.34
CA VAL A 617 5.93 18.68 0.17
C VAL A 617 4.72 18.77 -0.76
N THR A 618 3.51 18.92 -0.23
CA THR A 618 2.27 19.08 -1.01
C THR A 618 2.30 20.39 -1.82
N VAL A 619 2.78 21.48 -1.26
CA VAL A 619 2.91 22.76 -1.99
C VAL A 619 3.90 22.62 -3.16
N LEU A 620 5.07 22.01 -2.91
CA LEU A 620 6.06 21.74 -3.96
C LEU A 620 5.51 20.74 -5.02
N GLY A 621 4.84 19.69 -4.57
CA GLY A 621 4.18 18.70 -5.44
C GLY A 621 3.06 19.34 -6.28
N GLY A 622 2.30 20.25 -5.69
CA GLY A 622 1.28 21.03 -6.39
C GLY A 622 1.89 21.92 -7.47
N ALA A 623 2.93 22.67 -7.16
CA ALA A 623 3.64 23.51 -8.14
C ALA A 623 4.25 22.67 -9.28
N LEU A 624 4.86 21.52 -8.95
CA LEU A 624 5.39 20.58 -9.95
C LEU A 624 4.25 19.97 -10.80
N GLY A 625 3.11 19.61 -10.17
CA GLY A 625 1.93 19.09 -10.85
C GLY A 625 1.35 20.08 -11.85
N VAL A 626 1.28 21.34 -11.51
CA VAL A 626 0.86 22.42 -12.42
C VAL A 626 1.86 22.55 -13.58
N GLY A 627 3.17 22.54 -13.31
CA GLY A 627 4.20 22.59 -14.35
C GLY A 627 4.13 21.39 -15.33
N VAL A 628 3.99 20.19 -14.79
CA VAL A 628 3.79 18.96 -15.59
C VAL A 628 2.47 19.01 -16.37
N GLY A 629 1.39 19.53 -15.73
CA GLY A 629 0.08 19.72 -16.37
C GLY A 629 0.16 20.62 -17.59
N PHE A 630 0.82 21.77 -17.49
CA PHE A 630 1.08 22.63 -18.64
C PHE A 630 1.96 21.98 -19.70
N GLY A 631 2.99 21.21 -19.30
CA GLY A 631 3.83 20.47 -20.25
C GLY A 631 3.10 19.37 -21.01
N LEU A 632 2.08 18.75 -20.41
CA LEU A 632 1.26 17.69 -21.01
C LEU A 632 -0.01 18.21 -21.71
N GLN A 633 -0.35 19.48 -21.60
CA GLN A 633 -1.59 20.09 -22.10
C GLN A 633 -1.88 19.69 -23.55
N ASN A 634 -0.89 19.85 -24.43
CA ASN A 634 -1.05 19.52 -25.84
C ASN A 634 -1.29 18.02 -26.09
N ILE A 635 -0.68 17.16 -25.30
CA ILE A 635 -0.85 15.71 -25.42
C ILE A 635 -2.27 15.31 -25.00
N VAL A 636 -2.74 15.85 -23.86
CA VAL A 636 -4.09 15.60 -23.33
C VAL A 636 -5.14 16.16 -24.29
N ASN A 637 -4.95 17.38 -24.81
CA ASN A 637 -5.88 17.99 -25.77
C ASN A 637 -6.02 17.13 -27.04
N ASN A 638 -4.90 16.67 -27.60
CA ASN A 638 -4.92 15.80 -28.78
C ASN A 638 -5.57 14.43 -28.50
N PHE A 639 -5.37 13.88 -27.30
CA PHE A 639 -5.99 12.63 -26.88
C PHE A 639 -7.51 12.77 -26.76
N VAL A 640 -7.98 13.80 -26.05
CA VAL A 640 -9.42 14.08 -25.87
C VAL A 640 -10.08 14.36 -27.23
N SER A 641 -9.46 15.20 -28.06
CA SER A 641 -9.93 15.46 -29.43
C SER A 641 -9.99 14.19 -30.28
N GLY A 642 -9.02 13.27 -30.12
CA GLY A 642 -9.04 11.98 -30.80
C GLY A 642 -10.23 11.09 -30.38
N LEU A 643 -10.58 11.11 -29.07
CA LEU A 643 -11.76 10.43 -28.59
C LEU A 643 -13.05 11.05 -29.16
N ILE A 644 -13.14 12.38 -29.22
CA ILE A 644 -14.29 13.10 -29.82
C ILE A 644 -14.44 12.69 -31.27
N VAL A 645 -13.38 12.75 -32.08
CA VAL A 645 -13.41 12.36 -33.50
C VAL A 645 -13.85 10.89 -33.68
N LEU A 646 -13.42 9.97 -32.80
CA LEU A 646 -13.82 8.55 -32.85
C LEU A 646 -15.26 8.31 -32.42
N PHE A 647 -15.79 9.10 -31.46
CA PHE A 647 -17.16 8.99 -30.97
C PHE A 647 -18.16 9.66 -31.91
N GLU A 648 -17.96 10.94 -32.23
CA GLU A 648 -18.86 11.72 -33.06
C GLU A 648 -18.74 11.39 -34.54
N ARG A 649 -17.58 10.88 -34.95
CA ARG A 649 -17.26 10.47 -36.35
C ARG A 649 -17.56 11.52 -37.43
N PRO A 650 -17.16 12.79 -37.23
CA PRO A 650 -17.32 13.82 -38.28
C PRO A 650 -16.54 13.49 -39.56
N ILE A 651 -15.49 12.68 -39.43
CA ILE A 651 -14.70 12.11 -40.52
C ILE A 651 -14.49 10.60 -40.25
N ARG A 652 -14.38 9.84 -41.35
CA ARG A 652 -14.14 8.38 -41.30
C ARG A 652 -12.92 8.03 -42.17
N VAL A 653 -12.35 6.88 -41.93
CA VAL A 653 -11.29 6.33 -42.80
C VAL A 653 -11.88 6.10 -44.17
N GLY A 654 -11.23 6.62 -45.19
CA GLY A 654 -11.70 6.62 -46.59
C GLY A 654 -12.38 7.92 -47.01
N ASP A 655 -12.70 8.84 -46.09
CA ASP A 655 -13.32 10.12 -46.45
C ASP A 655 -12.31 11.03 -47.17
N ALA A 656 -12.79 11.73 -48.22
CA ALA A 656 -12.06 12.82 -48.85
C ALA A 656 -12.31 14.11 -48.03
N VAL A 657 -11.25 14.61 -47.45
CA VAL A 657 -11.31 15.78 -46.55
C VAL A 657 -10.38 16.90 -46.99
N GLN A 658 -10.75 18.11 -46.64
CA GLN A 658 -9.89 19.28 -46.74
C GLN A 658 -9.75 19.89 -45.32
N ILE A 659 -8.52 19.96 -44.84
CA ILE A 659 -8.13 20.47 -43.54
C ILE A 659 -7.07 21.55 -43.80
N ALA A 660 -7.44 22.82 -43.57
CA ALA A 660 -6.62 23.97 -43.98
C ALA A 660 -6.19 23.82 -45.49
N ASP A 661 -4.92 23.75 -45.75
CA ASP A 661 -4.36 23.64 -47.11
C ASP A 661 -4.20 22.20 -47.60
N VAL A 662 -4.46 21.19 -46.73
CA VAL A 662 -4.29 19.77 -47.07
C VAL A 662 -5.60 19.20 -47.58
N GLN A 663 -5.60 18.73 -48.85
CA GLN A 663 -6.68 17.96 -49.45
C GLN A 663 -6.25 16.52 -49.66
N GLY A 664 -7.06 15.57 -49.24
CA GLY A 664 -6.71 14.16 -49.39
C GLY A 664 -7.71 13.20 -48.75
N GLU A 665 -7.32 11.94 -48.72
CA GLU A 665 -8.12 10.85 -48.17
C GLU A 665 -7.63 10.50 -46.75
N VAL A 666 -8.57 10.34 -45.77
CA VAL A 666 -8.25 9.89 -44.41
C VAL A 666 -7.83 8.43 -44.44
N ARG A 667 -6.57 8.13 -44.13
CA ARG A 667 -6.02 6.78 -44.10
C ARG A 667 -6.15 6.11 -42.74
N ARG A 668 -5.95 6.86 -41.68
CA ARG A 668 -6.00 6.34 -40.31
C ARG A 668 -6.31 7.44 -39.30
N ILE A 669 -7.21 7.14 -38.36
CA ILE A 669 -7.48 7.96 -37.18
C ILE A 669 -6.77 7.30 -36.00
N GLY A 670 -5.76 7.96 -35.46
CA GLY A 670 -5.01 7.52 -34.29
C GLY A 670 -5.46 8.22 -33.02
N ILE A 671 -4.89 7.83 -31.87
CA ILE A 671 -5.23 8.38 -30.55
C ILE A 671 -4.91 9.88 -30.45
N ARG A 672 -3.82 10.35 -31.05
CA ARG A 672 -3.38 11.76 -30.98
C ARG A 672 -3.37 12.49 -32.32
N SER A 673 -3.42 11.77 -33.43
CA SER A 673 -3.29 12.35 -34.77
C SER A 673 -3.98 11.48 -35.79
N THR A 674 -4.50 12.12 -36.81
CA THR A 674 -5.10 11.50 -37.98
C THR A 674 -4.12 11.60 -39.17
N THR A 675 -3.96 10.54 -39.92
CA THR A 675 -3.12 10.52 -41.15
C THR A 675 -4.00 10.71 -42.37
N VAL A 676 -3.72 11.74 -43.12
CA VAL A 676 -4.38 12.10 -44.39
C VAL A 676 -3.39 11.91 -45.51
N ARG A 677 -3.75 11.14 -46.56
CA ARG A 677 -2.96 11.01 -47.78
C ARG A 677 -3.41 12.07 -48.78
N SER A 678 -2.52 13.01 -49.07
CA SER A 678 -2.82 14.05 -50.06
C SER A 678 -2.94 13.45 -51.48
N TRP A 679 -3.59 14.18 -52.37
CA TRP A 679 -3.71 13.76 -53.80
C TRP A 679 -2.34 13.71 -54.49
N GLU A 680 -1.36 14.41 -53.97
CA GLU A 680 0.03 14.39 -54.45
C GLU A 680 0.81 13.15 -53.94
N GLY A 681 0.20 12.32 -53.08
CA GLY A 681 0.79 11.09 -52.54
C GLY A 681 1.51 11.22 -51.20
N ALA A 682 1.57 12.41 -50.60
CA ALA A 682 2.18 12.61 -49.29
C ALA A 682 1.26 12.16 -48.16
N GLU A 683 1.82 11.56 -47.09
CA GLU A 683 1.11 11.30 -45.84
C GLU A 683 1.28 12.46 -44.86
N VAL A 684 0.23 13.20 -44.65
CA VAL A 684 0.20 14.35 -43.75
C VAL A 684 -0.38 13.92 -42.40
N ILE A 685 0.37 14.16 -41.33
CA ILE A 685 -0.04 13.83 -39.95
C ILE A 685 -0.66 15.09 -39.33
N VAL A 686 -1.99 15.07 -39.18
CA VAL A 686 -2.76 16.18 -38.59
C VAL A 686 -3.06 15.89 -37.14
N PRO A 687 -2.69 16.77 -36.18
CA PRO A 687 -3.08 16.63 -34.77
C PRO A 687 -4.61 16.59 -34.61
N ASN A 688 -5.14 15.71 -33.78
CA ASN A 688 -6.59 15.59 -33.60
C ASN A 688 -7.23 16.86 -33.01
N SER A 689 -6.49 17.63 -32.21
CA SER A 689 -6.96 18.93 -31.71
C SER A 689 -7.27 19.92 -32.84
N GLN A 690 -6.53 19.86 -33.92
CA GLN A 690 -6.77 20.70 -35.09
C GLN A 690 -8.06 20.29 -35.82
N LEU A 691 -8.37 18.98 -35.88
CA LEU A 691 -9.60 18.48 -36.49
C LEU A 691 -10.87 18.91 -35.74
N VAL A 692 -10.75 19.13 -34.44
CA VAL A 692 -11.88 19.56 -33.58
C VAL A 692 -11.99 21.09 -33.53
N ALA A 693 -10.85 21.79 -33.56
CA ALA A 693 -10.82 23.27 -33.41
C ALA A 693 -11.00 23.99 -34.74
N ASP A 694 -10.46 23.47 -35.84
CA ASP A 694 -10.47 24.10 -37.16
C ASP A 694 -11.65 23.64 -38.00
N ARG A 695 -11.95 24.42 -39.06
CA ARG A 695 -12.96 24.03 -40.05
C ARG A 695 -12.42 22.88 -40.91
N VAL A 696 -13.13 21.75 -40.86
CA VAL A 696 -12.87 20.59 -41.68
C VAL A 696 -13.98 20.49 -42.73
N THR A 697 -13.63 20.46 -44.00
CA THR A 697 -14.57 20.19 -45.09
C THR A 697 -14.49 18.72 -45.43
N ASN A 698 -15.55 17.97 -45.17
CA ASN A 698 -15.68 16.58 -45.61
C ASN A 698 -16.52 16.51 -46.88
N TRP A 699 -15.98 15.95 -47.93
CA TRP A 699 -16.60 15.88 -49.25
C TRP A 699 -17.43 14.63 -49.47
N THR A 700 -17.40 13.68 -48.52
CA THR A 700 -17.95 12.34 -48.74
C THR A 700 -18.91 11.84 -47.60
N PRO A 701 -19.46 12.66 -46.69
CA PRO A 701 -20.17 12.14 -45.52
C PRO A 701 -21.52 11.52 -45.86
N PHE A 702 -22.23 12.02 -46.89
CA PHE A 702 -23.58 11.57 -47.28
C PHE A 702 -23.68 11.10 -48.70
N ASP A 703 -23.01 11.78 -49.67
CA ASP A 703 -22.92 11.37 -51.05
C ASP A 703 -21.54 11.79 -51.61
N GLN A 704 -21.12 11.13 -52.71
CA GLN A 704 -19.84 11.40 -53.36
C GLN A 704 -19.97 12.42 -54.51
N ARG A 705 -21.13 13.11 -54.60
CA ARG A 705 -21.37 14.05 -55.67
C ARG A 705 -20.56 15.32 -55.50
N ARG A 706 -19.75 15.64 -56.54
CA ARG A 706 -18.98 16.87 -56.56
C ARG A 706 -19.32 17.67 -57.82
N ARG A 707 -19.46 18.98 -57.63
CA ARG A 707 -19.75 19.88 -58.73
C ARG A 707 -18.46 20.20 -59.51
N ILE A 708 -18.52 20.01 -60.84
CA ILE A 708 -17.48 20.43 -61.77
C ILE A 708 -17.94 21.77 -62.33
N GLU A 709 -17.08 22.78 -62.30
CA GLU A 709 -17.29 24.11 -62.84
C GLU A 709 -16.34 24.34 -63.99
N ILE A 710 -16.90 24.62 -65.20
CA ILE A 710 -16.12 24.93 -66.37
C ILE A 710 -16.58 26.32 -66.86
N ARG A 711 -15.65 27.25 -66.92
CA ARG A 711 -15.90 28.58 -67.46
C ARG A 711 -15.48 28.55 -68.94
N VAL A 712 -16.31 29.11 -69.77
CA VAL A 712 -16.07 29.23 -71.25
C VAL A 712 -16.55 30.57 -71.74
N SER A 713 -15.87 31.10 -72.69
CA SER A 713 -16.19 32.43 -73.31
C SER A 713 -16.33 32.30 -74.79
N VAL A 714 -17.33 32.93 -75.36
CA VAL A 714 -17.59 32.98 -76.82
C VAL A 714 -17.65 34.42 -77.33
N ALA A 715 -17.36 34.60 -78.61
CA ALA A 715 -17.34 35.91 -79.20
C ALA A 715 -18.69 36.63 -79.15
N TYR A 716 -18.67 37.94 -79.04
CA TYR A 716 -19.84 38.79 -79.22
C TYR A 716 -20.50 38.52 -80.57
N GLY A 717 -21.85 38.47 -80.62
CA GLY A 717 -22.64 38.10 -81.74
C GLY A 717 -23.12 36.63 -81.77
N SER A 718 -22.56 35.82 -80.88
CA SER A 718 -23.08 34.45 -80.66
C SER A 718 -24.44 34.51 -79.99
N ALA A 719 -25.35 33.58 -80.37
CA ALA A 719 -26.67 33.49 -79.73
C ALA A 719 -26.57 32.77 -78.36
N PRO A 720 -26.81 33.46 -77.22
CA PRO A 720 -26.61 32.92 -75.88
C PRO A 720 -27.40 31.63 -75.61
N ASP A 721 -28.66 31.57 -76.02
CA ASP A 721 -29.54 30.43 -75.86
C ASP A 721 -28.97 29.17 -76.55
N LYS A 722 -28.40 29.28 -77.76
CA LYS A 722 -27.77 28.13 -78.42
C LYS A 722 -26.50 27.68 -77.76
N VAL A 723 -25.70 28.59 -77.19
CA VAL A 723 -24.50 28.26 -76.38
C VAL A 723 -24.88 27.50 -75.19
N LEU A 724 -25.91 27.93 -74.45
CA LEU A 724 -26.43 27.21 -73.32
C LEU A 724 -26.93 25.82 -73.66
N GLN A 725 -27.63 25.68 -74.81
CA GLN A 725 -28.10 24.37 -75.27
C GLN A 725 -26.93 23.40 -75.55
N VAL A 726 -25.91 23.88 -76.24
CA VAL A 726 -24.73 23.05 -76.57
C VAL A 726 -23.96 22.65 -75.36
N LEU A 727 -23.81 23.52 -74.35
CA LEU A 727 -23.20 23.22 -73.08
C LEU A 727 -23.99 22.14 -72.33
N ALA A 728 -25.33 22.24 -72.36
CA ALA A 728 -26.20 21.24 -71.73
C ALA A 728 -26.07 19.85 -72.40
N GLU A 729 -26.11 19.80 -73.75
CA GLU A 729 -26.03 18.59 -74.52
C GLU A 729 -24.66 17.87 -74.33
N VAL A 730 -23.56 18.62 -74.33
CA VAL A 730 -22.23 18.09 -74.04
C VAL A 730 -22.13 17.48 -72.67
N ALA A 731 -22.69 18.16 -71.67
CA ALA A 731 -22.61 17.65 -70.28
C ALA A 731 -23.52 16.44 -70.06
N GLN A 732 -24.74 16.43 -70.66
CA GLN A 732 -25.64 15.26 -70.56
C GLN A 732 -25.14 14.04 -71.32
N GLY A 733 -24.33 14.24 -72.37
CA GLY A 733 -23.73 13.14 -73.16
C GLY A 733 -22.53 12.47 -72.45
N HIS A 734 -21.99 13.05 -71.39
CA HIS A 734 -20.81 12.47 -70.74
C HIS A 734 -21.19 11.37 -69.77
N PRO A 735 -20.58 10.18 -69.82
CA PRO A 735 -20.99 8.97 -69.06
C PRO A 735 -20.77 9.15 -67.57
N ASP A 736 -19.80 9.91 -67.07
CA ASP A 736 -19.47 10.12 -65.69
C ASP A 736 -20.14 11.38 -65.11
N VAL A 737 -21.02 12.07 -65.85
CA VAL A 737 -21.84 13.18 -65.35
C VAL A 737 -23.20 12.63 -64.90
N VAL A 738 -23.61 12.98 -63.68
CA VAL A 738 -24.90 12.51 -63.15
C VAL A 738 -26.06 13.34 -63.74
N THR A 739 -27.21 12.67 -63.91
CA THR A 739 -28.39 13.28 -64.46
C THR A 739 -29.22 14.05 -63.41
N THR A 740 -28.98 13.77 -62.14
CA THR A 740 -29.68 14.41 -61.01
C THR A 740 -28.66 14.80 -59.96
N PRO A 741 -28.41 16.08 -59.68
CA PRO A 741 -28.96 17.26 -60.39
C PRO A 741 -28.53 17.32 -61.87
N ALA A 742 -29.41 17.80 -62.69
CA ALA A 742 -29.08 17.97 -64.13
C ALA A 742 -27.97 19.00 -64.33
N PRO A 743 -27.12 18.84 -65.32
CA PRO A 743 -26.16 19.84 -65.69
C PRO A 743 -26.79 21.18 -65.98
N LEU A 744 -26.26 22.25 -65.41
CA LEU A 744 -26.81 23.59 -65.47
C LEU A 744 -25.81 24.54 -66.15
N PRO A 745 -25.99 24.89 -67.46
CA PRO A 745 -25.26 25.96 -68.08
C PRO A 745 -25.84 27.31 -67.64
N LEU A 746 -24.96 28.27 -67.38
CA LEU A 746 -25.31 29.60 -66.92
C LEU A 746 -24.64 30.63 -67.87
N PHE A 747 -25.37 31.68 -68.23
CA PHE A 747 -24.80 32.89 -68.79
C PHE A 747 -24.39 33.80 -67.63
N LEU A 748 -23.09 34.09 -67.49
CA LEU A 748 -22.54 34.87 -66.41
C LEU A 748 -22.63 36.37 -66.66
N GLY A 749 -22.51 36.79 -67.92
CA GLY A 749 -22.54 38.17 -68.25
C GLY A 749 -21.70 38.55 -69.47
N PHE A 750 -21.48 39.86 -69.66
CA PHE A 750 -20.68 40.44 -70.72
C PHE A 750 -19.27 40.71 -70.20
N GLY A 751 -18.27 39.93 -70.66
CA GLY A 751 -16.88 40.12 -70.35
C GLY A 751 -16.23 41.16 -71.24
N ASP A 752 -14.98 41.59 -71.02
CA ASP A 752 -14.28 42.63 -71.72
C ASP A 752 -14.17 42.37 -73.20
N SER A 753 -14.07 41.09 -73.61
CA SER A 753 -13.90 40.72 -75.03
C SER A 753 -14.78 39.53 -75.44
N ALA A 754 -15.66 39.06 -74.62
CA ALA A 754 -16.45 37.86 -74.84
C ALA A 754 -17.75 37.85 -74.06
N LEU A 755 -18.66 36.94 -74.37
CA LEU A 755 -19.80 36.52 -73.57
C LEU A 755 -19.34 35.38 -72.73
N ASP A 756 -19.46 35.55 -71.38
CA ASP A 756 -18.98 34.54 -70.40
C ASP A 756 -20.11 33.61 -69.98
N PHE A 757 -19.80 32.32 -69.99
CA PHE A 757 -20.68 31.24 -69.58
C PHE A 757 -19.99 30.35 -68.55
N GLN A 758 -20.79 29.67 -67.76
CA GLN A 758 -20.31 28.65 -66.85
C GLN A 758 -21.18 27.42 -66.94
N LEU A 759 -20.55 26.28 -67.04
CA LEU A 759 -21.22 25.00 -66.94
C LEU A 759 -21.04 24.44 -65.55
N TRP A 760 -22.15 24.12 -64.85
CA TRP A 760 -22.16 23.30 -63.67
C TRP A 760 -22.58 21.88 -64.04
N ALA A 761 -21.70 20.91 -63.81
CA ALA A 761 -21.96 19.49 -63.95
C ALA A 761 -21.61 18.78 -62.66
N TRP A 762 -22.26 17.69 -62.38
CA TRP A 762 -22.00 16.92 -61.16
C TRP A 762 -21.47 15.53 -61.52
N THR A 763 -20.50 15.02 -60.68
CA THR A 763 -19.99 13.66 -60.86
C THR A 763 -19.94 12.94 -59.52
N ASN A 764 -20.13 11.60 -59.52
CA ASN A 764 -19.92 10.71 -58.38
C ASN A 764 -18.51 10.09 -58.35
N ARG A 765 -17.70 10.39 -59.37
CA ARG A 765 -16.37 9.84 -59.56
C ARG A 765 -15.29 10.83 -59.12
N LEU A 766 -15.14 10.95 -57.76
CA LEU A 766 -14.13 11.84 -57.16
C LEU A 766 -12.69 11.49 -57.60
N ASP A 767 -12.42 10.20 -57.81
CA ASP A 767 -11.14 9.66 -58.32
C ASP A 767 -10.76 10.18 -59.71
N ARG A 768 -11.77 10.46 -60.54
CA ARG A 768 -11.60 10.96 -61.91
C ARG A 768 -11.97 12.43 -62.10
N PHE A 769 -12.22 13.17 -61.01
CA PHE A 769 -12.70 14.55 -61.09
C PHE A 769 -11.91 15.45 -62.06
N GLY A 770 -10.59 15.43 -61.99
CA GLY A 770 -9.73 16.19 -62.87
C GLY A 770 -9.79 15.73 -64.35
N VAL A 771 -9.89 14.43 -64.56
CA VAL A 771 -10.01 13.81 -65.87
C VAL A 771 -11.34 14.18 -66.50
N ILE A 772 -12.45 14.02 -65.79
CA ILE A 772 -13.78 14.37 -66.28
C ILE A 772 -13.90 15.85 -66.61
N LYS A 773 -13.29 16.74 -65.75
CA LYS A 773 -13.24 18.17 -66.07
C LYS A 773 -12.49 18.46 -67.37
N SER A 774 -11.40 17.76 -67.63
CA SER A 774 -10.63 17.86 -68.88
C SER A 774 -11.39 17.31 -70.08
N GLU A 775 -12.02 16.15 -69.96
CA GLU A 775 -12.82 15.50 -71.00
C GLU A 775 -14.01 16.39 -71.41
N LEU A 776 -14.71 16.97 -70.45
CA LEU A 776 -15.79 17.93 -70.66
C LEU A 776 -15.27 19.19 -71.41
N GLY A 777 -14.12 19.73 -70.93
CA GLY A 777 -13.50 20.91 -71.62
C GLY A 777 -13.16 20.66 -73.08
N ILE A 778 -12.59 19.46 -73.37
CA ILE A 778 -12.29 19.04 -74.74
C ILE A 778 -13.57 18.89 -75.55
N ALA A 779 -14.59 18.24 -74.95
CA ALA A 779 -15.88 18.04 -75.65
C ALA A 779 -16.60 19.36 -75.91
N ILE A 780 -16.55 20.33 -74.96
CA ILE A 780 -17.11 21.67 -75.15
C ILE A 780 -16.39 22.39 -76.32
N TYR A 781 -15.05 22.32 -76.36
CA TYR A 781 -14.27 22.94 -77.42
C TYR A 781 -14.66 22.36 -78.85
N ALA A 782 -14.80 21.02 -78.90
CA ALA A 782 -15.21 20.36 -80.16
C ALA A 782 -16.64 20.77 -80.54
N ALA A 783 -17.58 20.76 -79.60
CA ALA A 783 -18.97 21.14 -79.91
C ALA A 783 -19.16 22.59 -80.24
N PHE A 784 -18.36 23.48 -79.69
CA PHE A 784 -18.37 24.92 -80.07
C PHE A 784 -17.84 25.11 -81.52
N ARG A 785 -16.77 24.40 -81.85
CA ARG A 785 -16.26 24.44 -83.26
C ARG A 785 -17.30 23.93 -84.22
N ASP A 786 -17.96 22.82 -83.91
CA ASP A 786 -18.94 22.19 -84.83
C ASP A 786 -20.25 23.04 -84.95
N ALA A 787 -20.60 23.76 -83.87
CA ALA A 787 -21.76 24.67 -83.85
C ALA A 787 -21.40 26.04 -84.39
N GLY A 788 -20.16 26.27 -84.84
CA GLY A 788 -19.74 27.52 -85.40
C GLY A 788 -19.49 28.68 -84.41
N PHE A 789 -19.36 28.37 -83.11
CA PHE A 789 -19.01 29.38 -82.14
C PHE A 789 -17.51 29.66 -82.10
N SER A 790 -17.13 30.95 -82.10
CA SER A 790 -15.73 31.34 -82.01
C SER A 790 -15.39 31.70 -80.54
N ILE A 791 -14.25 31.22 -80.07
CA ILE A 791 -13.64 31.63 -78.84
C ILE A 791 -12.77 32.86 -79.18
N PRO A 792 -13.09 34.06 -78.67
CA PRO A 792 -12.41 35.25 -79.10
C PRO A 792 -11.02 35.40 -78.47
N PHE A 793 -10.14 35.98 -79.20
CA PHE A 793 -8.91 36.56 -78.66
C PHE A 793 -9.24 37.85 -77.88
N PRO A 794 -8.39 38.34 -77.00
CA PRO A 794 -8.58 39.65 -76.34
C PRO A 794 -8.75 40.72 -77.47
N GLN A 795 -9.86 41.45 -77.40
CA GLN A 795 -10.18 42.53 -78.36
C GLN A 795 -9.65 43.85 -77.77
N HIS A 796 -8.94 44.60 -78.70
CA HIS A 796 -8.49 45.94 -78.37
C HIS A 796 -8.99 46.89 -79.41
N GLU A 797 -9.72 47.88 -79.03
CA GLU A 797 -10.08 49.02 -79.92
C GLU A 797 -8.88 49.95 -80.02
N ILE A 798 -8.28 50.03 -81.17
CA ILE A 798 -7.15 50.93 -81.41
C ILE A 798 -7.68 52.18 -82.17
N ARG A 799 -7.67 53.32 -81.59
CA ARG A 799 -7.93 54.59 -82.19
C ARG A 799 -6.62 55.18 -82.71
N LEU A 800 -6.41 55.16 -84.02
CA LEU A 800 -5.29 55.87 -84.67
C LEU A 800 -5.61 57.37 -84.63
N LEU A 801 -4.96 58.12 -83.79
CA LEU A 801 -4.97 59.57 -83.79
C LEU A 801 -4.05 60.03 -84.92
N GLN A 802 -4.62 60.50 -86.05
CA GLN A 802 -3.80 61.22 -87.02
C GLN A 802 -3.23 62.50 -86.37
N ASN A 803 -1.92 62.59 -86.39
CA ASN A 803 -1.27 63.86 -85.98
C ASN A 803 -1.67 64.96 -86.88
N PRO A 804 -2.14 66.11 -86.40
CA PRO A 804 -2.38 67.24 -87.21
C PRO A 804 -1.08 67.61 -88.01
N PRO A 805 -1.18 68.05 -89.30
CA PRO A 805 0.00 68.38 -90.10
C PRO A 805 0.79 69.47 -89.34
N ALA A 806 2.11 69.27 -89.39
CA ALA A 806 3.05 70.22 -88.75
C ALA A 806 2.88 71.64 -89.40
N PRO A 807 2.80 72.72 -88.57
CA PRO A 807 2.66 74.09 -89.10
C PRO A 807 3.84 74.39 -89.98
N PRO A 808 3.64 75.18 -91.10
CA PRO A 808 4.70 75.52 -92.04
C PRO A 808 5.78 76.34 -91.35
N ARG A 809 7.01 75.92 -91.50
CA ARG A 809 8.16 76.65 -91.00
C ARG A 809 8.28 78.04 -91.83
N SER A 810 8.18 79.17 -91.11
CA SER A 810 8.52 80.47 -91.62
C SER A 810 9.99 80.79 -91.40
#